data_a38936fd343b039568a4b12bf403c83b
#
_entry.id   a38936fd343b039568a4b12bf403c83b
#
_cell.length_a   1.000
_cell.length_b   1.000
_cell.length_c   1.000
_cell.angle_alpha   90.00
_cell.angle_beta   90.00
_cell.angle_gamma   90.00
#
_symmetry.space_group_name_H-M   'P 1'
#
loop_
_entity.id
_entity.type
_entity.pdbx_description
1 polymer ?
#
loop_
_entity_poly.entity_id
_entity_poly.type
_entity_poly.pdbx_seq_one_letter_code
_entity_poly.pdbx_strand_id
1 'polypeptide(L)'
;MKEEKRSKLVSMTIRNIGCIGNNGLEIKLDKIVCLVGKNNSGKSTILRAYELAKGSVQFNIEHDRYQLASIEQPSEIILEVHIPKNIGNVDERWKTEHDGLLIVKSIWRWEAPDFQKVRKTWDPQSQNWADDGKAGGADPVFSSRLPRPLRIGSLEDADKTQEILLNLALTPLVDLLKKEQTNNESEFAKALINVTKQINALSTSHQEHFNKIAERITSGFQNVFPNLHVRLNIATAPLTPNVPDLIKKGSGLRINDGNADTSLNQQGTGTRRALFWAMLQVHNELTREKESREKQIKELTTKLTKTKKKAPIDSKEINELQERITSLENNDPLPNEIDDPALPGYLLLIDEPENALHPMAARAAQQHLYSLAEDPDWQVMITTHSPYFINPFEDHTTIVRLDRPNQESSWEPKIYRSDTITFEEDEKQRLQALQHIDPSFAEIFFGSYPILVEGDTEHAAFIAAILEKKHELMERVTIIRARGKAILVPLIKVLKHFKIDFGILHDCDSPYTKSGNKNGMWTENGKIRSSIISARDTGLTIRHRVSFPDFERFLGYDEESKDKPLNAYRNITTDTSLCNRVQELLEELINSDQYEPFSNANLTDQEDYNKCLLEKITQWAKDNGNENDIRYKGK
;
A
#
# COMPACT_ATOMS: atom_id res chain seq x y z
N MET A 1 3.21 21.95 -13.90
CA MET A 1 2.53 20.90 -13.11
C MET A 1 1.07 20.91 -13.51
N LYS A 2 0.46 19.76 -13.78
CA LYS A 2 -1.00 19.69 -13.97
C LYS A 2 -1.65 19.97 -12.62
N GLU A 3 -2.63 20.87 -12.58
CA GLU A 3 -3.38 21.17 -11.37
C GLU A 3 -4.07 19.88 -10.88
N GLU A 4 -3.79 19.50 -9.61
CA GLU A 4 -4.39 18.31 -9.01
C GLU A 4 -5.89 18.56 -8.78
N LYS A 5 -6.71 17.82 -9.48
CA LYS A 5 -8.17 18.05 -9.53
C LYS A 5 -8.93 17.42 -8.37
N ARG A 6 -8.32 16.49 -7.62
CA ARG A 6 -8.95 15.71 -6.55
C ARG A 6 -8.31 15.95 -5.20
N SER A 7 -9.08 15.75 -4.15
CA SER A 7 -8.54 15.72 -2.80
C SER A 7 -7.58 14.54 -2.65
N LYS A 8 -6.40 14.81 -2.07
CA LYS A 8 -5.34 13.82 -1.84
C LYS A 8 -4.82 13.92 -0.42
N LEU A 9 -4.47 12.78 0.15
CA LEU A 9 -3.76 12.72 1.42
C LEU A 9 -2.26 12.99 1.16
N VAL A 10 -1.71 13.99 1.86
CA VAL A 10 -0.31 14.46 1.66
C VAL A 10 0.58 13.98 2.80
N SER A 11 0.11 14.07 4.03
CA SER A 11 0.83 13.53 5.19
C SER A 11 -0.13 13.01 6.25
N MET A 12 0.38 12.13 7.10
CA MET A 12 -0.33 11.61 8.25
C MET A 12 0.63 11.50 9.44
N THR A 13 0.24 12.09 10.57
CA THR A 13 0.93 11.93 11.85
C THR A 13 0.02 11.18 12.83
N ILE A 14 0.56 10.17 13.49
CA ILE A 14 -0.18 9.27 14.38
C ILE A 14 0.47 9.31 15.76
N ARG A 15 -0.32 9.42 16.84
CA ARG A 15 0.14 9.37 18.23
C ARG A 15 -0.81 8.56 19.09
N ASN A 16 -0.26 7.73 19.96
CA ASN A 16 -1.01 6.89 20.91
C ASN A 16 -2.08 6.01 20.26
N ILE A 17 -1.78 5.44 19.08
CA ILE A 17 -2.66 4.52 18.35
C ILE A 17 -1.93 3.20 18.08
N GLY A 18 -2.57 2.09 18.41
CA GLY A 18 -2.04 0.74 18.25
C GLY A 18 -0.71 0.55 18.94
N CYS A 19 0.36 0.30 18.19
CA CYS A 19 1.72 0.18 18.74
C CYS A 19 2.52 1.50 18.70
N ILE A 20 1.95 2.59 18.14
CA ILE A 20 2.62 3.89 18.02
C ILE A 20 2.36 4.70 19.29
N GLY A 21 3.43 5.04 20.01
CA GLY A 21 3.36 5.77 21.28
C GLY A 21 3.25 7.28 21.13
N ASN A 22 3.48 7.99 22.24
CA ASN A 22 3.28 9.44 22.35
C ASN A 22 4.25 10.27 21.49
N ASN A 23 5.47 9.78 21.23
CA ASN A 23 6.42 10.46 20.34
C ASN A 23 5.90 10.55 18.91
N GLY A 24 4.99 9.65 18.57
CA GLY A 24 4.29 9.67 17.30
C GLY A 24 5.10 9.17 16.11
N LEU A 25 4.43 9.05 14.99
CA LEU A 25 4.98 8.66 13.70
C LEU A 25 4.41 9.61 12.65
N GLU A 26 5.27 10.30 11.92
CA GLU A 26 4.90 11.10 10.76
C GLU A 26 5.32 10.41 9.47
N ILE A 27 4.41 10.30 8.52
CA ILE A 27 4.66 9.78 7.18
C ILE A 27 4.17 10.77 6.13
N LYS A 28 5.01 11.02 5.13
CA LYS A 28 4.61 11.73 3.91
C LYS A 28 4.08 10.72 2.91
N LEU A 29 3.08 11.12 2.19
CA LEU A 29 2.32 10.26 1.29
C LEU A 29 2.39 10.79 -0.13
N ASP A 30 2.36 9.88 -1.10
CA ASP A 30 2.31 10.20 -2.51
C ASP A 30 1.27 9.29 -3.19
N LYS A 31 1.33 9.12 -4.51
CA LYS A 31 0.39 8.28 -5.26
C LYS A 31 0.41 6.84 -4.79
N ILE A 32 1.63 6.29 -4.59
CA ILE A 32 1.85 4.95 -4.03
C ILE A 32 2.69 5.05 -2.77
N VAL A 33 2.23 4.39 -1.72
CA VAL A 33 2.93 4.24 -0.44
C VAL A 33 3.08 2.77 -0.11
N CYS A 34 4.32 2.31 -0.04
CA CYS A 34 4.67 0.95 0.38
C CYS A 34 5.17 0.97 1.82
N LEU A 35 4.41 0.40 2.73
CA LEU A 35 4.78 0.24 4.14
C LEU A 35 5.49 -1.10 4.31
N VAL A 36 6.76 -1.05 4.67
CA VAL A 36 7.62 -2.24 4.85
C VAL A 36 8.19 -2.31 6.26
N GLY A 37 8.66 -3.47 6.67
CA GLY A 37 9.23 -3.70 8.01
C GLY A 37 8.83 -5.06 8.58
N LYS A 38 9.42 -5.41 9.72
CA LYS A 38 9.15 -6.68 10.40
C LYS A 38 7.68 -6.83 10.80
N ASN A 39 7.27 -8.06 11.14
CA ASN A 39 5.95 -8.27 11.74
C ASN A 39 5.81 -7.45 13.03
N ASN A 40 4.61 -6.97 13.31
CA ASN A 40 4.29 -6.11 14.46
C ASN A 40 5.02 -4.75 14.48
N SER A 41 5.55 -4.28 13.35
CA SER A 41 6.18 -2.95 13.23
C SER A 41 5.18 -1.79 13.05
N GLY A 42 3.87 -2.04 13.10
CA GLY A 42 2.86 -0.98 13.01
C GLY A 42 2.32 -0.69 11.61
N LYS A 43 2.67 -1.49 10.59
CA LYS A 43 2.19 -1.28 9.21
C LYS A 43 0.67 -1.19 9.13
N SER A 44 -0.06 -2.20 9.63
CA SER A 44 -1.52 -2.23 9.62
C SER A 44 -2.15 -1.16 10.53
N THR A 45 -1.43 -0.70 11.58
CA THR A 45 -1.85 0.43 12.42
C THR A 45 -1.98 1.71 11.62
N ILE A 46 -1.08 1.96 10.66
CA ILE A 46 -1.13 3.15 9.80
C ILE A 46 -2.37 3.12 8.91
N LEU A 47 -2.69 1.96 8.31
CA LEU A 47 -3.90 1.80 7.50
C LEU A 47 -5.15 2.05 8.37
N ARG A 48 -5.19 1.47 9.57
CA ARG A 48 -6.28 1.62 10.54
C ARG A 48 -6.45 3.07 11.00
N ALA A 49 -5.35 3.80 11.20
CA ALA A 49 -5.39 5.20 11.62
C ALA A 49 -6.15 6.08 10.62
N TYR A 50 -5.94 5.90 9.32
CA TYR A 50 -6.71 6.64 8.33
C TYR A 50 -8.21 6.33 8.39
N GLU A 51 -8.58 5.05 8.54
CA GLU A 51 -9.98 4.63 8.67
C GLU A 51 -10.66 5.25 9.91
N LEU A 52 -9.93 5.37 11.04
CA LEU A 52 -10.40 6.03 12.26
C LEU A 52 -10.63 7.54 12.04
N ALA A 53 -9.67 8.23 11.41
CA ALA A 53 -9.80 9.65 11.10
C ALA A 53 -10.98 9.90 10.16
N LYS A 54 -11.09 9.14 9.07
CA LYS A 54 -12.21 9.21 8.12
C LYS A 54 -13.55 8.90 8.77
N GLY A 55 -13.57 8.05 9.81
CA GLY A 55 -14.78 7.60 10.49
C GLY A 55 -15.48 6.44 9.79
N SER A 56 -14.77 5.71 8.94
CA SER A 56 -15.25 4.46 8.35
C SER A 56 -15.29 3.32 9.37
N VAL A 57 -14.52 3.46 10.47
CA VAL A 57 -14.51 2.55 11.61
C VAL A 57 -14.59 3.35 12.90
N GLN A 58 -15.13 2.74 13.95
CA GLN A 58 -15.19 3.35 15.29
C GLN A 58 -13.92 3.07 16.08
N PHE A 59 -13.50 4.07 16.87
CA PHE A 59 -12.36 3.93 17.79
C PHE A 59 -12.76 3.04 18.97
N ASN A 60 -11.95 2.02 19.22
CA ASN A 60 -12.08 1.14 20.37
C ASN A 60 -10.85 1.32 21.28
N ILE A 61 -11.08 1.74 22.54
CA ILE A 61 -10.01 2.02 23.50
C ILE A 61 -9.13 0.80 23.72
N GLU A 62 -9.70 -0.41 23.82
CA GLU A 62 -8.96 -1.64 24.11
C GLU A 62 -8.07 -2.08 22.95
N HIS A 63 -8.47 -1.80 21.69
CA HIS A 63 -7.79 -2.25 20.49
C HIS A 63 -6.97 -1.16 19.79
N ASP A 64 -7.52 0.07 19.76
CA ASP A 64 -6.94 1.13 18.94
C ASP A 64 -6.01 2.06 19.72
N ARG A 65 -6.16 2.15 21.07
CA ARG A 65 -5.29 2.99 21.90
C ARG A 65 -3.95 2.29 22.19
N TYR A 66 -2.87 3.07 22.23
CA TYR A 66 -1.57 2.58 22.68
C TYR A 66 -1.63 2.19 24.17
N GLN A 67 -1.32 0.93 24.48
CA GLN A 67 -1.51 0.36 25.82
C GLN A 67 -0.67 1.03 26.92
N LEU A 68 0.49 1.59 26.57
CA LEU A 68 1.38 2.25 27.53
C LEU A 68 1.14 3.76 27.65
N ALA A 69 0.16 4.32 26.93
CA ALA A 69 -0.18 5.73 27.05
C ALA A 69 -0.88 6.01 28.39
N SER A 70 -0.44 7.05 29.12
CA SER A 70 -1.14 7.50 30.32
C SER A 70 -2.54 8.02 29.95
N ILE A 71 -3.50 7.94 30.87
CA ILE A 71 -4.89 8.32 30.59
C ILE A 71 -5.05 9.78 30.14
N GLU A 72 -4.13 10.63 30.58
CA GLU A 72 -4.09 12.07 30.24
C GLU A 72 -3.59 12.34 28.83
N GLN A 73 -2.88 11.38 28.23
CA GLN A 73 -2.34 11.52 26.87
C GLN A 73 -3.41 11.16 25.85
N PRO A 74 -3.81 12.07 24.95
CA PRO A 74 -4.80 11.77 23.93
C PRO A 74 -4.24 10.81 22.87
N SER A 75 -5.14 10.08 22.22
CA SER A 75 -4.84 9.44 20.94
C SER A 75 -5.10 10.45 19.81
N GLU A 76 -4.17 10.62 18.90
CA GLU A 76 -4.24 11.68 17.90
C GLU A 76 -3.89 11.18 16.49
N ILE A 77 -4.61 11.70 15.51
CA ILE A 77 -4.28 11.54 14.09
C ILE A 77 -4.35 12.92 13.45
N ILE A 78 -3.25 13.36 12.85
CA ILE A 78 -3.18 14.60 12.09
C ILE A 78 -3.08 14.24 10.61
N LEU A 79 -3.95 14.81 9.79
CA LEU A 79 -3.90 14.66 8.34
C LEU A 79 -3.65 16.02 7.69
N GLU A 80 -2.75 16.03 6.73
CA GLU A 80 -2.58 17.11 5.76
C GLU A 80 -3.17 16.63 4.43
N VAL A 81 -4.20 17.34 3.96
CA VAL A 81 -5.00 16.92 2.82
C VAL A 81 -5.01 18.04 1.79
N HIS A 82 -4.62 17.73 0.57
CA HIS A 82 -4.86 18.63 -0.56
C HIS A 82 -6.35 18.68 -0.86
N ILE A 83 -6.91 19.90 -0.89
CA ILE A 83 -8.28 20.16 -1.30
C ILE A 83 -8.24 21.21 -2.41
N PRO A 84 -8.71 20.90 -3.63
CA PRO A 84 -8.65 21.82 -4.76
C PRO A 84 -9.32 23.16 -4.49
N LYS A 85 -9.02 24.14 -5.31
CA LYS A 85 -9.57 25.51 -5.24
C LYS A 85 -11.08 25.51 -5.49
N ASN A 86 -11.81 26.42 -4.82
CA ASN A 86 -13.25 26.62 -5.02
C ASN A 86 -14.13 25.38 -4.75
N ILE A 87 -13.61 24.37 -4.03
CA ILE A 87 -14.43 23.27 -3.57
C ILE A 87 -15.29 23.73 -2.40
N GLY A 88 -16.60 23.79 -2.63
CA GLY A 88 -17.59 24.35 -1.70
C GLY A 88 -17.50 23.81 -0.28
N ASN A 89 -17.71 24.68 0.68
CA ASN A 89 -17.77 24.47 2.13
C ASN A 89 -16.42 24.28 2.85
N VAL A 90 -15.27 24.35 2.15
CA VAL A 90 -13.94 24.48 2.75
C VAL A 90 -13.35 25.81 2.31
N ASP A 91 -13.42 26.80 3.18
CA ASP A 91 -12.98 28.17 2.92
C ASP A 91 -11.47 28.21 2.62
N GLU A 92 -11.07 29.03 1.66
CA GLU A 92 -9.67 29.20 1.24
C GLU A 92 -8.75 29.67 2.36
N ARG A 93 -9.27 30.35 3.39
CA ARG A 93 -8.50 30.82 4.58
C ARG A 93 -7.86 29.67 5.36
N TRP A 94 -8.39 28.45 5.28
CA TRP A 94 -7.87 27.26 5.96
C TRP A 94 -6.82 26.51 5.15
N LYS A 95 -6.59 26.96 3.92
CA LYS A 95 -5.65 26.32 2.99
C LYS A 95 -4.30 27.02 3.01
N THR A 96 -3.24 26.24 3.06
CA THR A 96 -1.85 26.71 2.92
C THR A 96 -1.31 26.12 1.63
N GLU A 97 -0.67 26.95 0.81
CA GLU A 97 -0.03 26.47 -0.41
C GLU A 97 1.36 25.91 -0.09
N HIS A 98 1.61 24.68 -0.50
CA HIS A 98 2.87 23.99 -0.38
C HIS A 98 3.10 23.11 -1.61
N ASP A 99 4.23 23.27 -2.31
CA ASP A 99 4.60 22.52 -3.52
C ASP A 99 3.51 22.51 -4.61
N GLY A 100 2.74 23.61 -4.74
CA GLY A 100 1.63 23.74 -5.69
C GLY A 100 0.35 23.04 -5.28
N LEU A 101 0.29 22.50 -4.06
CA LEU A 101 -0.89 21.89 -3.46
C LEU A 101 -1.51 22.83 -2.41
N LEU A 102 -2.84 22.89 -2.38
CA LEU A 102 -3.58 23.62 -1.35
C LEU A 102 -3.92 22.67 -0.20
N ILE A 103 -3.23 22.80 0.92
CA ILE A 103 -3.28 21.87 2.04
C ILE A 103 -4.14 22.40 3.17
N VAL A 104 -5.05 21.57 3.64
CA VAL A 104 -5.78 21.76 4.90
C VAL A 104 -5.25 20.75 5.91
N LYS A 105 -4.85 21.25 7.08
CA LYS A 105 -4.35 20.43 8.18
C LYS A 105 -5.43 20.28 9.24
N SER A 106 -5.78 19.04 9.59
CA SER A 106 -6.78 18.73 10.61
C SER A 106 -6.29 17.65 11.56
N ILE A 107 -6.69 17.75 12.82
CA ILE A 107 -6.40 16.76 13.86
C ILE A 107 -7.70 16.11 14.33
N TRP A 108 -7.66 14.80 14.47
CA TRP A 108 -8.67 14.02 15.18
C TRP A 108 -8.07 13.56 16.50
N ARG A 109 -8.81 13.78 17.57
CA ARG A 109 -8.36 13.52 18.94
C ARG A 109 -9.40 12.72 19.70
N TRP A 110 -8.94 11.75 20.46
CA TRP A 110 -9.70 10.98 21.43
C TRP A 110 -9.03 11.13 22.79
N GLU A 111 -9.72 11.74 23.75
CA GLU A 111 -9.19 12.04 25.08
C GLU A 111 -10.17 11.65 26.18
N ALA A 112 -9.63 11.43 27.39
CA ALA A 112 -10.42 11.11 28.57
C ALA A 112 -11.41 12.25 28.89
N PRO A 113 -12.57 11.95 29.55
CA PRO A 113 -12.91 10.65 30.13
C PRO A 113 -13.57 9.66 29.16
N ASP A 114 -14.21 10.11 28.11
CA ASP A 114 -15.11 9.31 27.27
C ASP A 114 -14.51 8.92 25.92
N PHE A 115 -13.35 9.43 25.60
CA PHE A 115 -12.64 9.18 24.33
C PHE A 115 -13.51 9.42 23.08
N GLN A 116 -14.35 10.45 23.14
CA GLN A 116 -15.14 10.85 21.98
C GLN A 116 -14.26 11.51 20.92
N LYS A 117 -14.61 11.25 19.66
CA LYS A 117 -13.91 11.81 18.52
C LYS A 117 -14.15 13.32 18.41
N VAL A 118 -13.10 14.11 18.53
CA VAL A 118 -13.12 15.57 18.31
C VAL A 118 -12.20 15.92 17.16
N ARG A 119 -12.67 16.75 16.22
CA ARG A 119 -11.84 17.28 15.12
C ARG A 119 -11.58 18.76 15.31
N LYS A 120 -10.34 19.19 15.08
CA LYS A 120 -9.97 20.60 14.95
C LYS A 120 -9.19 20.82 13.64
N THR A 121 -9.31 22.03 13.07
CA THR A 121 -8.59 22.43 11.87
C THR A 121 -7.54 23.46 12.25
N TRP A 122 -6.36 23.35 11.64
CA TRP A 122 -5.28 24.32 11.81
C TRP A 122 -5.63 25.64 11.15
N ASP A 123 -5.47 26.74 11.87
CA ASP A 123 -5.60 28.10 11.33
C ASP A 123 -4.20 28.63 10.93
N PRO A 124 -3.92 28.80 9.64
CA PRO A 124 -2.63 29.31 9.19
C PRO A 124 -2.34 30.74 9.64
N GLN A 125 -3.37 31.55 9.89
CA GLN A 125 -3.21 32.95 10.29
C GLN A 125 -2.86 33.09 11.77
N SER A 126 -3.55 32.38 12.64
CA SER A 126 -3.27 32.40 14.08
C SER A 126 -2.19 31.40 14.51
N GLN A 127 -1.75 30.51 13.61
CA GLN A 127 -0.80 29.43 13.87
C GLN A 127 -1.23 28.57 15.09
N ASN A 128 -2.50 28.28 15.19
CA ASN A 128 -3.06 27.47 16.27
C ASN A 128 -4.22 26.60 15.77
N TRP A 129 -4.61 25.61 16.57
CA TRP A 129 -5.80 24.81 16.32
C TRP A 129 -7.06 25.64 16.60
N ALA A 130 -7.93 25.76 15.61
CA ALA A 130 -9.19 26.50 15.76
C ALA A 130 -10.10 25.80 16.77
N ASP A 131 -10.68 26.58 17.70
CA ASP A 131 -11.66 26.06 18.67
C ASP A 131 -13.08 25.91 18.10
N ASP A 132 -13.35 26.54 16.94
CA ASP A 132 -14.59 26.35 16.21
C ASP A 132 -14.60 24.99 15.51
N GLY A 133 -15.43 24.08 15.98
CA GLY A 133 -15.61 22.75 15.37
C GLY A 133 -16.14 22.76 13.94
N LYS A 134 -16.50 23.94 13.39
CA LYS A 134 -16.86 24.14 11.98
C LYS A 134 -15.71 24.65 11.14
N ALA A 135 -14.55 24.95 11.73
CA ALA A 135 -13.36 25.37 11.00
C ALA A 135 -12.96 24.34 9.93
N GLY A 136 -12.70 24.79 8.70
CA GLY A 136 -12.47 23.90 7.57
C GLY A 136 -13.72 23.17 7.04
N GLY A 137 -14.92 23.58 7.49
CA GLY A 137 -16.21 22.93 7.21
C GLY A 137 -16.68 22.05 8.37
N ALA A 138 -17.99 21.90 8.53
CA ALA A 138 -18.57 20.98 9.53
C ALA A 138 -18.06 19.54 9.31
N ASP A 139 -17.95 18.74 10.38
CA ASP A 139 -17.35 17.40 10.32
C ASP A 139 -17.88 16.49 9.20
N PRO A 140 -19.19 16.39 8.95
CA PRO A 140 -19.68 15.59 7.83
C PRO A 140 -19.21 16.11 6.47
N VAL A 141 -19.14 17.45 6.32
CA VAL A 141 -18.70 18.10 5.09
C VAL A 141 -17.22 17.86 4.86
N PHE A 142 -16.38 18.12 5.86
CA PHE A 142 -14.93 17.88 5.75
C PHE A 142 -14.63 16.41 5.51
N SER A 143 -15.28 15.50 6.25
CA SER A 143 -15.13 14.06 6.05
C SER A 143 -15.53 13.62 4.63
N SER A 144 -16.53 14.28 4.02
CA SER A 144 -16.91 13.98 2.63
C SER A 144 -15.85 14.42 1.61
N ARG A 145 -14.88 15.26 1.97
CA ARG A 145 -13.76 15.69 1.11
C ARG A 145 -12.51 14.83 1.25
N LEU A 146 -12.40 14.04 2.32
CA LEU A 146 -11.29 13.11 2.48
C LEU A 146 -11.40 11.97 1.45
N PRO A 147 -10.29 11.49 0.88
CA PRO A 147 -10.29 10.30 0.03
C PRO A 147 -11.06 9.14 0.67
N ARG A 148 -11.79 8.38 -0.13
CA ARG A 148 -12.61 7.27 0.36
C ARG A 148 -11.73 6.05 0.60
N PRO A 149 -11.64 5.51 1.82
CA PRO A 149 -10.87 4.31 2.06
C PRO A 149 -11.58 3.09 1.45
N LEU A 150 -10.84 2.32 0.68
CA LEU A 150 -11.22 0.99 0.26
C LEU A 150 -10.22 0.01 0.88
N ARG A 151 -10.64 -0.70 1.92
CA ARG A 151 -9.78 -1.64 2.65
C ARG A 151 -9.82 -3.02 2.03
N ILE A 152 -8.64 -3.61 1.83
CA ILE A 152 -8.44 -5.01 1.49
C ILE A 152 -7.60 -5.63 2.59
N GLY A 153 -8.18 -6.49 3.41
CA GLY A 153 -7.47 -7.22 4.45
C GLY A 153 -6.66 -8.39 3.90
N SER A 154 -5.73 -8.90 4.71
CA SER A 154 -4.93 -10.07 4.36
C SER A 154 -5.77 -11.36 4.28
N LEU A 155 -6.91 -11.40 4.97
CA LEU A 155 -7.82 -12.56 5.10
C LEU A 155 -9.27 -12.19 4.74
N GLU A 156 -9.49 -11.42 3.67
CA GLU A 156 -10.85 -11.01 3.35
C GLU A 156 -11.72 -12.14 2.84
N ASP A 157 -12.98 -12.07 3.32
CA ASP A 157 -14.07 -12.96 2.93
C ASP A 157 -14.56 -12.61 1.52
N ALA A 158 -14.38 -13.56 0.60
CA ALA A 158 -14.82 -13.41 -0.79
C ALA A 158 -16.32 -13.12 -0.90
N ASP A 159 -17.13 -13.61 0.05
CA ASP A 159 -18.57 -13.45 0.05
C ASP A 159 -18.97 -11.99 0.28
N LYS A 160 -18.27 -11.27 1.18
CA LYS A 160 -18.53 -9.85 1.42
C LYS A 160 -18.25 -8.98 0.20
N THR A 161 -17.17 -9.28 -0.50
CA THR A 161 -16.80 -8.56 -1.72
C THR A 161 -17.79 -8.80 -2.84
N GLN A 162 -18.18 -10.06 -3.04
CA GLN A 162 -19.23 -10.42 -3.99
C GLN A 162 -20.54 -9.70 -3.65
N GLU A 163 -20.92 -9.64 -2.37
CA GLU A 163 -22.12 -8.95 -1.92
C GLU A 163 -22.10 -7.46 -2.26
N ILE A 164 -20.99 -6.75 -2.03
CA ILE A 164 -20.85 -5.33 -2.35
C ILE A 164 -21.09 -5.09 -3.85
N LEU A 165 -20.52 -5.89 -4.71
CA LEU A 165 -20.64 -5.71 -6.15
C LEU A 165 -22.01 -6.10 -6.68
N LEU A 166 -22.55 -7.21 -6.19
CA LEU A 166 -23.92 -7.58 -6.52
C LEU A 166 -24.91 -6.49 -6.07
N ASN A 167 -24.69 -5.89 -4.91
CA ASN A 167 -25.49 -4.77 -4.44
C ASN A 167 -25.46 -3.59 -5.42
N LEU A 168 -24.30 -3.23 -5.92
CA LEU A 168 -24.17 -2.12 -6.86
C LEU A 168 -24.77 -2.46 -8.23
N ALA A 169 -24.42 -3.62 -8.78
CA ALA A 169 -24.93 -4.06 -10.07
C ALA A 169 -26.46 -4.23 -10.08
N LEU A 170 -27.03 -4.68 -8.96
CA LEU A 170 -28.47 -4.88 -8.83
C LEU A 170 -29.23 -3.64 -8.36
N THR A 171 -28.56 -2.56 -7.98
CA THR A 171 -29.23 -1.32 -7.49
C THR A 171 -30.32 -0.82 -8.43
N PRO A 172 -30.12 -0.71 -9.77
CA PRO A 172 -31.17 -0.21 -10.65
C PRO A 172 -32.42 -1.11 -10.65
N LEU A 173 -32.22 -2.44 -10.64
CA LEU A 173 -33.31 -3.41 -10.60
C LEU A 173 -34.04 -3.36 -9.26
N VAL A 174 -33.29 -3.22 -8.16
CA VAL A 174 -33.85 -3.12 -6.80
C VAL A 174 -34.68 -1.85 -6.64
N ASP A 175 -34.21 -0.73 -7.18
CA ASP A 175 -34.94 0.54 -7.11
C ASP A 175 -36.20 0.51 -7.96
N LEU A 176 -36.19 -0.13 -9.12
CA LEU A 176 -37.36 -0.37 -9.95
C LEU A 176 -38.39 -1.24 -9.22
N LEU A 177 -37.97 -2.33 -8.61
CA LEU A 177 -38.86 -3.23 -7.86
C LEU A 177 -39.45 -2.55 -6.62
N LYS A 178 -38.71 -1.67 -5.95
CA LYS A 178 -39.25 -0.86 -4.85
C LYS A 178 -40.32 0.12 -5.34
N LYS A 179 -40.11 0.77 -6.48
CA LYS A 179 -41.12 1.64 -7.10
C LYS A 179 -42.38 0.86 -7.46
N GLU A 180 -42.24 -0.30 -8.07
CA GLU A 180 -43.36 -1.18 -8.40
C GLU A 180 -44.09 -1.70 -7.15
N GLN A 181 -43.37 -2.00 -6.07
CA GLN A 181 -43.96 -2.45 -4.81
C GLN A 181 -44.79 -1.36 -4.12
N THR A 182 -44.37 -0.10 -4.27
CA THR A 182 -45.12 1.06 -3.67
C THR A 182 -46.27 1.53 -4.56
N ASN A 183 -46.34 1.10 -5.80
CA ASN A 183 -47.42 1.43 -6.72
C ASN A 183 -48.56 0.39 -6.60
N ASN A 184 -49.62 0.74 -5.91
CA ASN A 184 -50.76 -0.15 -5.69
C ASN A 184 -51.47 -0.62 -6.98
N GLU A 185 -51.25 0.05 -8.11
CA GLU A 185 -51.80 -0.29 -9.42
C GLU A 185 -50.97 -1.32 -10.15
N SER A 186 -49.69 -1.52 -9.74
CA SER A 186 -48.79 -2.45 -10.41
C SER A 186 -49.20 -3.89 -10.22
N GLU A 187 -49.02 -4.73 -11.25
CA GLU A 187 -49.26 -6.16 -11.18
C GLU A 187 -48.38 -6.86 -10.13
N PHE A 188 -47.17 -6.31 -9.89
CA PHE A 188 -46.26 -6.81 -8.87
C PHE A 188 -46.80 -6.55 -7.44
N ALA A 189 -47.31 -5.36 -7.15
CA ALA A 189 -47.93 -5.07 -5.84
C ALA A 189 -49.21 -5.92 -5.62
N LYS A 190 -50.04 -6.09 -6.64
CA LYS A 190 -51.22 -6.93 -6.58
C LYS A 190 -50.87 -8.40 -6.32
N ALA A 191 -49.80 -8.91 -6.94
CA ALA A 191 -49.32 -10.26 -6.70
C ALA A 191 -48.84 -10.45 -5.26
N LEU A 192 -48.09 -9.48 -4.70
CA LEU A 192 -47.65 -9.52 -3.30
C LEU A 192 -48.82 -9.50 -2.30
N ILE A 193 -49.81 -8.68 -2.56
CA ILE A 193 -51.05 -8.64 -1.75
C ILE A 193 -51.77 -9.97 -1.80
N ASN A 194 -51.86 -10.62 -2.97
CA ASN A 194 -52.50 -11.91 -3.11
C ASN A 194 -51.74 -13.02 -2.36
N VAL A 195 -50.41 -13.08 -2.47
CA VAL A 195 -49.57 -13.99 -1.69
C VAL A 195 -49.77 -13.80 -0.19
N THR A 196 -49.82 -12.54 0.28
CA THR A 196 -50.08 -12.21 1.70
C THR A 196 -51.47 -12.72 2.13
N LYS A 197 -52.49 -12.54 1.30
CA LYS A 197 -53.84 -13.05 1.58
C LYS A 197 -53.86 -14.57 1.67
N GLN A 198 -53.17 -15.28 0.78
CA GLN A 198 -53.12 -16.74 0.80
C GLN A 198 -52.40 -17.28 2.04
N ILE A 199 -51.31 -16.65 2.47
CA ILE A 199 -50.59 -17.02 3.71
C ILE A 199 -51.48 -16.78 4.93
N ASN A 200 -52.19 -15.64 5.00
CA ASN A 200 -53.14 -15.36 6.06
C ASN A 200 -54.28 -16.36 6.11
N ALA A 201 -54.81 -16.78 4.96
CA ALA A 201 -55.87 -17.79 4.89
C ALA A 201 -55.38 -19.16 5.40
N LEU A 202 -54.13 -19.55 5.03
CA LEU A 202 -53.49 -20.77 5.55
C LEU A 202 -53.27 -20.71 7.06
N SER A 203 -52.80 -19.58 7.58
CA SER A 203 -52.60 -19.37 9.00
C SER A 203 -53.92 -19.46 9.78
N THR A 204 -54.99 -18.86 9.25
CA THR A 204 -56.31 -18.91 9.85
C THR A 204 -56.91 -20.32 9.83
N SER A 205 -56.73 -21.07 8.73
CA SER A 205 -57.21 -22.43 8.63
C SER A 205 -56.53 -23.41 9.61
N HIS A 206 -55.37 -23.09 10.11
CA HIS A 206 -54.63 -23.92 11.07
C HIS A 206 -54.75 -23.39 12.52
N GLN A 207 -55.54 -22.36 12.78
CA GLN A 207 -55.71 -21.76 14.09
C GLN A 207 -56.15 -22.74 15.17
N GLU A 208 -57.07 -23.69 14.84
CA GLU A 208 -57.49 -24.75 15.76
C GLU A 208 -56.33 -25.67 16.18
N HIS A 209 -55.41 -25.95 15.25
CA HIS A 209 -54.22 -26.75 15.56
C HIS A 209 -53.28 -26.00 16.53
N PHE A 210 -53.09 -24.71 16.32
CA PHE A 210 -52.28 -23.87 17.21
C PHE A 210 -52.90 -23.71 18.58
N ASN A 211 -54.23 -23.59 18.68
CA ASN A 211 -54.95 -23.58 19.92
C ASN A 211 -54.78 -24.87 20.72
N LYS A 212 -54.85 -26.05 20.07
CA LYS A 212 -54.57 -27.34 20.70
C LYS A 212 -53.14 -27.46 21.22
N ILE A 213 -52.16 -26.91 20.51
CA ILE A 213 -50.77 -26.82 20.98
C ILE A 213 -50.68 -25.92 22.22
N ALA A 214 -51.31 -24.74 22.22
CA ALA A 214 -51.31 -23.82 23.32
C ALA A 214 -51.98 -24.42 24.59
N GLU A 215 -53.06 -25.18 24.41
CA GLU A 215 -53.73 -25.91 25.51
C GLU A 215 -52.83 -27.00 26.10
N ARG A 216 -52.12 -27.75 25.27
CA ARG A 216 -51.16 -28.76 25.75
C ARG A 216 -49.99 -28.14 26.50
N ILE A 217 -49.46 -27.03 26.01
CA ILE A 217 -48.41 -26.28 26.72
C ILE A 217 -48.97 -25.72 28.06
N THR A 218 -50.17 -25.19 28.04
CA THR A 218 -50.85 -24.67 29.22
C THR A 218 -51.03 -25.73 30.28
N SER A 219 -51.51 -26.93 29.93
CA SER A 219 -51.72 -28.01 30.90
C SER A 219 -50.41 -28.50 31.52
N GLY A 220 -49.34 -28.57 30.73
CA GLY A 220 -47.99 -28.85 31.28
C GLY A 220 -47.44 -27.75 32.16
N PHE A 221 -47.69 -26.48 31.79
CA PHE A 221 -47.22 -25.31 32.52
C PHE A 221 -47.96 -25.07 33.85
N GLN A 222 -49.26 -25.42 33.88
CA GLN A 222 -50.10 -25.33 35.08
C GLN A 222 -49.73 -26.31 36.20
N ASN A 223 -48.96 -27.38 35.90
CA ASN A 223 -48.39 -28.25 36.93
C ASN A 223 -47.37 -27.48 37.83
N VAL A 224 -46.81 -26.42 37.33
CA VAL A 224 -45.84 -25.57 38.05
C VAL A 224 -46.44 -24.22 38.47
N PHE A 225 -47.27 -23.63 37.58
CA PHE A 225 -47.91 -22.33 37.77
C PHE A 225 -49.42 -22.41 37.51
N PRO A 226 -50.24 -22.78 38.49
CA PRO A 226 -51.65 -23.15 38.30
C PRO A 226 -52.55 -22.10 37.69
N ASN A 227 -52.20 -20.82 37.83
CA ASN A 227 -53.01 -19.66 37.41
C ASN A 227 -52.57 -19.06 36.05
N LEU A 228 -51.55 -19.64 35.38
CA LEU A 228 -51.03 -19.11 34.13
C LEU A 228 -51.58 -19.91 32.93
N HIS A 229 -51.93 -19.19 31.86
CA HIS A 229 -52.42 -19.74 30.61
C HIS A 229 -51.51 -19.26 29.46
N VAL A 230 -51.09 -20.15 28.59
CA VAL A 230 -50.32 -19.86 27.42
C VAL A 230 -51.26 -19.63 26.23
N ARG A 231 -51.11 -18.52 25.55
CA ARG A 231 -51.77 -18.23 24.26
C ARG A 231 -50.74 -18.13 23.16
N LEU A 232 -50.89 -18.89 22.09
CA LEU A 232 -50.12 -18.76 20.88
C LEU A 232 -50.80 -17.71 19.98
N ASN A 233 -50.24 -16.55 19.88
CA ASN A 233 -50.71 -15.50 18.96
C ASN A 233 -49.84 -15.61 17.68
N ILE A 234 -50.38 -16.26 16.63
CA ILE A 234 -49.75 -16.36 15.35
C ILE A 234 -50.37 -15.28 14.46
N ALA A 235 -49.71 -14.12 14.41
CA ALA A 235 -50.05 -13.06 13.48
C ALA A 235 -48.98 -13.07 12.38
N THR A 236 -49.39 -13.11 11.13
CA THR A 236 -48.51 -12.81 10.01
C THR A 236 -48.25 -11.31 10.00
N ALA A 237 -47.02 -10.93 10.20
CA ALA A 237 -46.58 -9.58 9.84
C ALA A 237 -46.91 -9.33 8.36
N PRO A 238 -47.28 -8.10 7.95
CA PRO A 238 -47.42 -7.81 6.52
C PRO A 238 -46.18 -8.27 5.80
N LEU A 239 -46.35 -9.19 4.85
CA LEU A 239 -45.27 -9.64 3.99
C LEU A 239 -44.83 -8.42 3.16
N THR A 240 -43.81 -7.76 3.64
CA THR A 240 -42.92 -6.97 2.79
C THR A 240 -41.74 -7.85 2.46
N PRO A 241 -41.83 -8.74 1.43
CA PRO A 241 -40.68 -9.53 1.06
C PRO A 241 -39.58 -8.55 0.69
N ASN A 242 -38.43 -8.72 1.30
CA ASN A 242 -37.26 -7.98 0.88
C ASN A 242 -36.83 -8.56 -0.48
N VAL A 243 -37.53 -8.13 -1.54
CA VAL A 243 -37.27 -8.60 -2.91
C VAL A 243 -35.80 -8.44 -3.30
N PRO A 244 -35.11 -7.36 -2.89
CA PRO A 244 -33.69 -7.25 -3.02
C PRO A 244 -32.90 -8.47 -2.49
N ASP A 245 -33.26 -8.96 -1.31
CA ASP A 245 -32.54 -10.09 -0.70
C ASP A 245 -32.79 -11.42 -1.44
N LEU A 246 -33.98 -11.60 -2.02
CA LEU A 246 -34.28 -12.77 -2.83
C LEU A 246 -33.44 -12.80 -4.11
N ILE A 247 -33.31 -11.66 -4.78
CA ILE A 247 -32.50 -11.53 -6.00
C ILE A 247 -31.03 -11.72 -5.67
N LYS A 248 -30.54 -11.09 -4.59
CA LYS A 248 -29.15 -11.23 -4.16
C LYS A 248 -28.79 -12.68 -3.83
N LYS A 249 -29.65 -13.40 -3.11
CA LYS A 249 -29.43 -14.82 -2.77
C LYS A 249 -29.44 -15.75 -3.98
N GLY A 250 -30.16 -15.39 -5.03
CA GLY A 250 -30.19 -16.11 -6.30
C GLY A 250 -29.12 -15.71 -7.30
N SER A 251 -28.39 -14.62 -7.02
CA SER A 251 -27.36 -14.06 -7.89
C SER A 251 -25.97 -14.40 -7.36
N GLY A 252 -25.01 -14.62 -8.26
CA GLY A 252 -23.63 -14.91 -7.89
C GLY A 252 -22.70 -14.63 -9.05
N LEU A 253 -21.46 -14.28 -8.73
CA LEU A 253 -20.39 -14.17 -9.72
C LEU A 253 -19.88 -15.57 -10.06
N ARG A 254 -19.79 -15.85 -11.35
CA ARG A 254 -19.21 -17.08 -11.88
C ARG A 254 -17.99 -16.74 -12.72
N ILE A 255 -16.99 -17.58 -12.63
CA ILE A 255 -15.74 -17.45 -13.37
C ILE A 255 -15.65 -18.63 -14.33
N ASN A 256 -15.48 -18.34 -15.62
CA ASN A 256 -15.20 -19.32 -16.65
C ASN A 256 -13.70 -19.32 -16.94
N ASP A 257 -13.05 -20.46 -16.75
CA ASP A 257 -11.63 -20.68 -17.03
C ASP A 257 -11.36 -21.26 -18.42
N GLY A 258 -12.38 -21.28 -19.28
CA GLY A 258 -12.36 -21.92 -20.58
C GLY A 258 -12.81 -23.39 -20.58
N ASN A 259 -12.90 -24.05 -19.43
CA ASN A 259 -13.31 -25.42 -19.26
C ASN A 259 -14.61 -25.56 -18.46
N ALA A 260 -14.76 -24.78 -17.41
CA ALA A 260 -15.91 -24.87 -16.52
C ALA A 260 -16.30 -23.50 -15.95
N ASP A 261 -17.61 -23.33 -15.75
CA ASP A 261 -18.17 -22.24 -14.96
C ASP A 261 -18.19 -22.60 -13.48
N THR A 262 -17.43 -21.87 -12.67
CA THR A 262 -17.33 -22.10 -11.24
C THR A 262 -17.76 -20.88 -10.43
N SER A 263 -18.29 -21.09 -9.23
CA SER A 263 -18.58 -20.01 -8.31
C SER A 263 -17.30 -19.41 -7.72
N LEU A 264 -17.37 -18.17 -7.26
CA LEU A 264 -16.21 -17.50 -6.63
C LEU A 264 -15.62 -18.29 -5.46
N ASN A 265 -16.46 -18.99 -4.68
CA ASN A 265 -16.02 -19.79 -3.54
C ASN A 265 -15.25 -21.07 -3.94
N GLN A 266 -15.40 -21.53 -5.16
CA GLN A 266 -14.66 -22.68 -5.72
C GLN A 266 -13.31 -22.28 -6.30
N GLN A 267 -13.04 -20.98 -6.42
CA GLN A 267 -11.77 -20.47 -6.94
C GLN A 267 -10.69 -20.42 -5.87
N GLY A 268 -9.44 -20.57 -6.28
CA GLY A 268 -8.28 -20.38 -5.44
C GLY A 268 -8.20 -18.92 -4.90
N THR A 269 -7.58 -18.75 -3.74
CA THR A 269 -7.44 -17.45 -3.08
C THR A 269 -6.77 -16.40 -3.97
N GLY A 270 -5.79 -16.78 -4.79
CA GLY A 270 -5.12 -15.87 -5.73
C GLY A 270 -6.07 -15.33 -6.81
N THR A 271 -6.88 -16.20 -7.42
CA THR A 271 -7.88 -15.82 -8.42
C THR A 271 -8.94 -14.89 -7.82
N ARG A 272 -9.41 -15.21 -6.61
CA ARG A 272 -10.37 -14.37 -5.87
C ARG A 272 -9.82 -12.96 -5.62
N ARG A 273 -8.55 -12.83 -5.22
CA ARG A 273 -7.89 -11.53 -5.02
C ARG A 273 -7.72 -10.75 -6.33
N ALA A 274 -7.26 -11.39 -7.40
CA ALA A 274 -7.13 -10.75 -8.70
C ALA A 274 -8.48 -10.24 -9.22
N LEU A 275 -9.53 -11.04 -9.08
CA LEU A 275 -10.90 -10.63 -9.41
C LEU A 275 -11.32 -9.43 -8.53
N PHE A 276 -11.01 -9.47 -7.23
CA PHE A 276 -11.36 -8.38 -6.32
C PHE A 276 -10.78 -7.05 -6.78
N TRP A 277 -9.52 -7.00 -7.21
CA TRP A 277 -8.90 -5.77 -7.71
C TRP A 277 -9.56 -5.26 -8.99
N ALA A 278 -9.85 -6.15 -9.94
CA ALA A 278 -10.59 -5.77 -11.15
C ALA A 278 -11.99 -5.23 -10.80
N MET A 279 -12.61 -5.81 -9.79
CA MET A 279 -13.93 -5.41 -9.31
C MET A 279 -13.94 -4.05 -8.58
N LEU A 280 -12.86 -3.66 -7.91
CA LEU A 280 -12.74 -2.34 -7.28
C LEU A 280 -12.83 -1.20 -8.28
N GLN A 281 -12.22 -1.37 -9.45
CA GLN A 281 -12.31 -0.38 -10.52
C GLN A 281 -13.76 -0.21 -10.99
N VAL A 282 -14.43 -1.33 -11.27
CA VAL A 282 -15.86 -1.31 -11.67
C VAL A 282 -16.75 -0.73 -10.57
N HIS A 283 -16.47 -1.08 -9.29
CA HIS A 283 -17.18 -0.50 -8.14
C HIS A 283 -17.07 1.01 -8.11
N ASN A 284 -15.88 1.55 -8.36
CA ASN A 284 -15.64 2.97 -8.40
C ASN A 284 -16.45 3.65 -9.51
N GLU A 285 -16.38 3.12 -10.73
CA GLU A 285 -17.11 3.63 -11.88
C GLU A 285 -18.62 3.68 -11.61
N LEU A 286 -19.19 2.57 -11.14
CA LEU A 286 -20.62 2.48 -10.80
C LEU A 286 -21.02 3.42 -9.64
N THR A 287 -20.17 3.55 -8.63
CA THR A 287 -20.47 4.45 -7.50
C THR A 287 -20.45 5.91 -7.95
N ARG A 288 -19.48 6.29 -8.77
CA ARG A 288 -19.41 7.65 -9.34
C ARG A 288 -20.59 7.97 -10.23
N GLU A 289 -20.96 7.05 -11.11
CA GLU A 289 -22.11 7.21 -11.97
C GLU A 289 -23.39 7.43 -11.15
N LYS A 290 -23.59 6.62 -10.11
CA LYS A 290 -24.73 6.76 -9.19
C LYS A 290 -24.74 8.14 -8.49
N GLU A 291 -23.61 8.56 -7.91
CA GLU A 291 -23.52 9.83 -7.19
C GLU A 291 -23.69 11.05 -8.12
N SER A 292 -23.10 10.99 -9.30
CA SER A 292 -23.28 12.03 -10.32
C SER A 292 -24.75 12.16 -10.72
N ARG A 293 -25.42 11.03 -10.90
CA ARG A 293 -26.84 10.94 -11.22
C ARG A 293 -27.72 11.51 -10.11
N GLU A 294 -27.51 11.09 -8.87
CA GLU A 294 -28.26 11.61 -7.71
C GLU A 294 -28.09 13.12 -7.53
N LYS A 295 -26.87 13.63 -7.74
CA LYS A 295 -26.58 15.06 -7.67
C LYS A 295 -27.33 15.84 -8.75
N GLN A 296 -27.30 15.38 -9.99
CA GLN A 296 -28.04 16.00 -11.09
C GLN A 296 -29.54 16.01 -10.85
N ILE A 297 -30.12 14.91 -10.39
CA ILE A 297 -31.54 14.84 -10.03
C ILE A 297 -31.85 15.89 -8.97
N LYS A 298 -31.04 16.02 -7.92
CA LYS A 298 -31.24 16.99 -6.84
C LYS A 298 -31.15 18.44 -7.36
N GLU A 299 -30.20 18.74 -8.21
CA GLU A 299 -30.04 20.07 -8.81
C GLU A 299 -31.21 20.43 -9.72
N LEU A 300 -31.61 19.50 -10.59
CA LEU A 300 -32.76 19.69 -11.50
C LEU A 300 -34.08 19.82 -10.73
N THR A 301 -34.27 19.02 -9.67
CA THR A 301 -35.45 19.12 -8.79
C THR A 301 -35.49 20.47 -8.07
N THR A 302 -34.33 20.98 -7.64
CA THR A 302 -34.24 22.32 -7.03
C THR A 302 -34.55 23.42 -8.05
N LYS A 303 -34.04 23.29 -9.30
CA LYS A 303 -34.38 24.22 -10.40
C LYS A 303 -35.86 24.16 -10.72
N LEU A 304 -36.43 22.98 -10.88
CA LEU A 304 -37.86 22.77 -11.15
C LEU A 304 -38.75 23.44 -10.09
N THR A 305 -38.37 23.30 -8.80
CA THR A 305 -39.09 23.92 -7.70
C THR A 305 -39.01 25.46 -7.75
N LYS A 306 -37.86 26.00 -8.15
CA LYS A 306 -37.69 27.47 -8.32
C LYS A 306 -38.44 28.00 -9.54
N THR A 307 -38.40 27.29 -10.67
CA THR A 307 -39.11 27.66 -11.89
C THR A 307 -40.61 27.62 -11.70
N LYS A 308 -41.17 26.63 -10.99
CA LYS A 308 -42.60 26.59 -10.63
C LYS A 308 -43.07 27.75 -9.74
N LYS A 309 -42.14 28.41 -9.03
CA LYS A 309 -42.45 29.59 -8.16
C LYS A 309 -42.27 30.93 -8.86
N LYS A 310 -41.70 30.96 -10.09
CA LYS A 310 -41.54 32.21 -10.87
C LYS A 310 -42.80 32.53 -11.67
N ALA A 311 -43.17 33.82 -11.68
CA ALA A 311 -44.23 34.33 -12.55
C ALA A 311 -43.58 35.23 -13.63
N PRO A 312 -43.90 35.04 -14.96
CA PRO A 312 -44.85 34.08 -15.53
C PRO A 312 -44.28 32.64 -15.54
N ILE A 313 -45.17 31.66 -15.48
CA ILE A 313 -44.82 30.21 -15.45
C ILE A 313 -44.41 29.80 -16.88
N ASP A 314 -43.16 29.38 -17.05
CA ASP A 314 -42.64 28.79 -18.31
C ASP A 314 -42.92 27.27 -18.33
N SER A 315 -44.04 26.91 -18.95
CA SER A 315 -44.47 25.51 -19.04
C SER A 315 -43.53 24.65 -19.87
N LYS A 316 -42.80 25.26 -20.82
CA LYS A 316 -41.83 24.51 -21.66
C LYS A 316 -40.59 24.11 -20.86
N GLU A 317 -40.01 25.06 -20.11
CA GLU A 317 -38.87 24.81 -19.24
C GLU A 317 -39.22 23.78 -18.14
N ILE A 318 -40.43 23.81 -17.59
CA ILE A 318 -40.90 22.86 -16.60
C ILE A 318 -40.97 21.45 -17.19
N ASN A 319 -41.50 21.27 -18.39
CA ASN A 319 -41.61 19.98 -19.04
C ASN A 319 -40.22 19.42 -19.38
N GLU A 320 -39.31 20.22 -19.93
CA GLU A 320 -37.93 19.83 -20.23
C GLU A 320 -37.17 19.36 -18.97
N LEU A 321 -37.33 20.08 -17.84
CA LEU A 321 -36.74 19.69 -16.56
C LEU A 321 -37.33 18.38 -16.02
N GLN A 322 -38.64 18.18 -16.17
CA GLN A 322 -39.30 16.95 -15.74
C GLN A 322 -38.88 15.74 -16.58
N GLU A 323 -38.85 15.86 -17.90
CA GLU A 323 -38.37 14.82 -18.81
C GLU A 323 -36.94 14.42 -18.48
N ARG A 324 -36.06 15.41 -18.23
CA ARG A 324 -34.68 15.15 -17.88
C ARG A 324 -34.50 14.46 -16.53
N ILE A 325 -35.32 14.82 -15.51
CA ILE A 325 -35.35 14.13 -14.23
C ILE A 325 -35.80 12.67 -14.43
N THR A 326 -36.86 12.46 -15.20
CA THR A 326 -37.40 11.12 -15.48
C THR A 326 -36.38 10.24 -16.22
N SER A 327 -35.68 10.80 -17.22
CA SER A 327 -34.62 10.11 -17.94
C SER A 327 -33.48 9.65 -16.98
N LEU A 328 -33.02 10.55 -16.12
CA LEU A 328 -32.01 10.23 -15.12
C LEU A 328 -32.51 9.18 -14.09
N GLU A 329 -33.77 9.24 -13.70
CA GLU A 329 -34.40 8.27 -12.81
C GLU A 329 -34.56 6.88 -13.45
N ASN A 330 -34.68 6.81 -14.78
CA ASN A 330 -34.74 5.58 -15.56
C ASN A 330 -33.38 4.98 -15.91
N ASN A 331 -32.30 5.57 -15.38
CA ASN A 331 -30.90 5.15 -15.63
C ASN A 331 -30.46 5.28 -17.09
N ASP A 332 -30.99 6.23 -17.84
CA ASP A 332 -30.48 6.55 -19.16
C ASP A 332 -29.02 7.01 -19.07
N PRO A 333 -28.20 6.79 -20.11
CA PRO A 333 -26.81 7.21 -20.13
C PRO A 333 -26.66 8.69 -19.77
N LEU A 334 -25.72 9.00 -18.87
CA LEU A 334 -25.41 10.38 -18.51
C LEU A 334 -24.82 11.10 -19.73
N PRO A 335 -25.33 12.27 -20.12
CA PRO A 335 -24.71 13.06 -21.18
C PRO A 335 -23.39 13.63 -20.67
N ASN A 336 -22.28 13.12 -21.13
CA ASN A 336 -20.90 13.43 -20.75
C ASN A 336 -20.57 13.20 -19.26
N GLU A 337 -19.49 12.54 -19.00
CA GLU A 337 -18.91 12.44 -17.66
C GLU A 337 -18.69 13.84 -17.11
N ILE A 338 -19.55 14.26 -16.20
CA ILE A 338 -19.34 15.50 -15.46
C ILE A 338 -18.30 15.17 -14.40
N ASP A 339 -17.05 15.49 -14.71
CA ASP A 339 -15.95 15.42 -13.76
C ASP A 339 -16.18 16.48 -12.66
N ASP A 340 -16.81 16.05 -11.55
CA ASP A 340 -17.06 16.93 -10.41
C ASP A 340 -15.85 16.96 -9.46
N PRO A 341 -15.06 18.04 -9.47
CA PRO A 341 -13.89 18.15 -8.60
C PRO A 341 -14.23 18.15 -7.11
N ALA A 342 -15.50 18.33 -6.76
CA ALA A 342 -15.95 18.24 -5.38
C ALA A 342 -16.07 16.81 -4.84
N LEU A 343 -16.09 15.80 -5.72
CA LEU A 343 -16.05 14.40 -5.30
C LEU A 343 -14.62 14.03 -4.89
N PRO A 344 -14.42 13.42 -3.71
CA PRO A 344 -13.11 12.99 -3.27
C PRO A 344 -12.60 11.84 -4.13
N GLY A 345 -11.29 11.70 -4.21
CA GLY A 345 -10.66 10.49 -4.72
C GLY A 345 -10.83 9.29 -3.79
N TYR A 346 -10.14 8.22 -4.11
CA TYR A 346 -10.10 6.98 -3.35
C TYR A 346 -8.71 6.74 -2.77
N LEU A 347 -8.66 6.19 -1.57
CA LEU A 347 -7.44 5.66 -0.97
C LEU A 347 -7.60 4.15 -0.80
N LEU A 348 -6.92 3.40 -1.66
CA LEU A 348 -6.87 1.96 -1.60
C LEU A 348 -5.87 1.53 -0.53
N LEU A 349 -6.36 0.83 0.49
CA LEU A 349 -5.60 0.35 1.63
C LEU A 349 -5.48 -1.18 1.53
N ILE A 350 -4.32 -1.71 1.17
CA ILE A 350 -4.13 -3.15 1.00
C ILE A 350 -3.16 -3.69 2.04
N ASP A 351 -3.57 -4.73 2.72
CA ASP A 351 -2.74 -5.45 3.68
C ASP A 351 -2.23 -6.74 3.04
N GLU A 352 -0.90 -6.81 2.86
CA GLU A 352 -0.18 -7.96 2.32
C GLU A 352 -0.77 -8.50 0.99
N PRO A 353 -0.70 -7.72 -0.11
CA PRO A 353 -1.26 -8.12 -1.41
C PRO A 353 -0.65 -9.42 -1.96
N GLU A 354 0.55 -9.79 -1.53
CA GLU A 354 1.26 -11.02 -1.94
C GLU A 354 0.62 -12.31 -1.45
N ASN A 355 -0.17 -12.26 -0.38
CA ASN A 355 -0.70 -13.47 0.23
C ASN A 355 -1.50 -14.32 -0.78
N ALA A 356 -1.09 -15.59 -0.92
CA ALA A 356 -1.67 -16.57 -1.81
C ALA A 356 -1.58 -16.26 -3.33
N LEU A 357 -0.73 -15.31 -3.75
CA LEU A 357 -0.45 -15.07 -5.15
C LEU A 357 0.77 -15.88 -5.63
N HIS A 358 0.64 -16.48 -6.80
CA HIS A 358 1.80 -17.01 -7.52
C HIS A 358 2.73 -15.84 -7.92
N PRO A 359 4.08 -16.02 -7.94
CA PRO A 359 5.02 -14.93 -8.25
C PRO A 359 4.71 -14.12 -9.51
N MET A 360 4.26 -14.78 -10.59
CA MET A 360 3.87 -14.06 -11.82
C MET A 360 2.59 -13.24 -11.63
N ALA A 361 1.62 -13.76 -10.86
CA ALA A 361 0.42 -13.01 -10.50
C ALA A 361 0.74 -11.82 -9.57
N ALA A 362 1.71 -11.97 -8.66
CA ALA A 362 2.18 -10.88 -7.82
C ALA A 362 2.79 -9.73 -8.65
N ARG A 363 3.59 -10.05 -9.68
CA ARG A 363 4.13 -9.04 -10.61
C ARG A 363 3.03 -8.33 -11.40
N ALA A 364 2.07 -9.09 -11.95
CA ALA A 364 0.95 -8.51 -12.67
C ALA A 364 0.09 -7.61 -11.76
N ALA A 365 -0.13 -8.04 -10.53
CA ALA A 365 -0.83 -7.28 -9.51
C ALA A 365 -0.11 -5.97 -9.16
N GLN A 366 1.21 -6.02 -8.96
CA GLN A 366 2.02 -4.83 -8.75
C GLN A 366 1.85 -3.84 -9.90
N GLN A 367 2.04 -4.27 -11.16
CA GLN A 367 1.86 -3.41 -12.32
C GLN A 367 0.45 -2.79 -12.37
N HIS A 368 -0.57 -3.56 -12.07
CA HIS A 368 -1.94 -3.06 -12.02
C HIS A 368 -2.14 -1.98 -10.94
N LEU A 369 -1.61 -2.18 -9.72
CA LEU A 369 -1.71 -1.20 -8.64
C LEU A 369 -0.98 0.11 -8.97
N TYR A 370 0.19 0.02 -9.62
CA TYR A 370 0.94 1.20 -10.05
C TYR A 370 0.22 1.94 -11.17
N SER A 371 -0.32 1.22 -12.16
CA SER A 371 -1.15 1.82 -13.22
C SER A 371 -2.44 2.46 -12.66
N LEU A 372 -3.07 1.85 -11.66
CA LEU A 372 -4.23 2.43 -10.99
C LEU A 372 -3.89 3.76 -10.32
N ALA A 373 -2.71 3.86 -9.70
CA ALA A 373 -2.26 5.08 -9.03
C ALA A 373 -1.86 6.23 -9.98
N GLU A 374 -1.69 5.95 -11.27
CA GLU A 374 -1.54 7.00 -12.29
C GLU A 374 -2.84 7.78 -12.51
N ASP A 375 -3.98 7.14 -12.30
CA ASP A 375 -5.28 7.81 -12.35
C ASP A 375 -5.39 8.81 -11.18
N PRO A 376 -5.67 10.10 -11.44
CA PRO A 376 -5.74 11.14 -10.41
C PRO A 376 -6.79 10.89 -9.32
N ASP A 377 -7.70 9.97 -9.54
CA ASP A 377 -8.73 9.60 -8.56
C ASP A 377 -8.24 8.64 -7.49
N TRP A 378 -7.07 8.03 -7.67
CA TRP A 378 -6.57 6.99 -6.80
C TRP A 378 -5.28 7.37 -6.09
N GLN A 379 -5.22 7.00 -4.82
CA GLN A 379 -4.00 6.81 -4.05
C GLN A 379 -3.97 5.38 -3.53
N VAL A 380 -2.79 4.78 -3.49
CA VAL A 380 -2.61 3.39 -3.07
C VAL A 380 -1.64 3.33 -1.90
N MET A 381 -2.06 2.70 -0.81
CA MET A 381 -1.19 2.42 0.35
C MET A 381 -1.22 0.92 0.63
N ILE A 382 -0.06 0.28 0.53
CA ILE A 382 0.07 -1.15 0.73
C ILE A 382 1.01 -1.45 1.89
N THR A 383 0.71 -2.51 2.65
CA THR A 383 1.70 -3.17 3.49
C THR A 383 2.23 -4.39 2.76
N THR A 384 3.51 -4.64 2.77
CA THR A 384 4.06 -5.81 2.08
C THR A 384 5.32 -6.34 2.74
N HIS A 385 5.53 -7.65 2.62
CA HIS A 385 6.76 -8.37 2.91
C HIS A 385 7.43 -8.89 1.64
N SER A 386 6.86 -8.59 0.46
CA SER A 386 7.35 -9.10 -0.81
C SER A 386 8.07 -8.02 -1.62
N PRO A 387 9.32 -8.26 -2.05
CA PRO A 387 10.03 -7.34 -2.93
C PRO A 387 9.33 -7.16 -4.29
N TYR A 388 8.45 -8.09 -4.68
CA TYR A 388 7.70 -8.00 -5.93
C TYR A 388 6.67 -6.87 -5.96
N PHE A 389 6.25 -6.33 -4.81
CA PHE A 389 5.29 -5.22 -4.75
C PHE A 389 5.95 -3.84 -4.65
N ILE A 390 7.28 -3.78 -4.59
CA ILE A 390 8.02 -2.53 -4.49
C ILE A 390 8.66 -2.19 -5.84
N ASN A 391 8.36 -1.00 -6.37
CA ASN A 391 9.07 -0.42 -7.50
C ASN A 391 9.58 0.98 -7.13
N PRO A 392 10.82 1.10 -6.64
CA PRO A 392 11.36 2.38 -6.18
C PRO A 392 11.71 3.34 -7.33
N PHE A 393 11.61 2.91 -8.57
CA PHE A 393 11.97 3.68 -9.77
C PHE A 393 10.75 4.22 -10.52
N GLU A 394 9.56 3.89 -10.05
CA GLU A 394 8.33 4.50 -10.53
C GLU A 394 8.11 5.85 -9.87
N ASP A 395 7.73 6.84 -10.67
CA ASP A 395 7.50 8.20 -10.19
C ASP A 395 6.37 8.23 -9.15
N HIS A 396 6.47 9.15 -8.18
CA HIS A 396 5.47 9.29 -7.11
C HIS A 396 5.32 8.05 -6.21
N THR A 397 6.40 7.28 -6.03
CA THR A 397 6.46 6.16 -5.08
C THR A 397 7.14 6.57 -3.79
N THR A 398 6.48 6.32 -2.67
CA THR A 398 7.04 6.46 -1.33
C THR A 398 7.15 5.09 -0.67
N ILE A 399 8.34 4.75 -0.16
CA ILE A 399 8.58 3.54 0.62
C ILE A 399 8.88 3.97 2.05
N VAL A 400 8.10 3.45 3.00
CA VAL A 400 8.25 3.75 4.43
C VAL A 400 8.63 2.47 5.15
N ARG A 401 9.87 2.42 5.63
CA ARG A 401 10.34 1.34 6.47
C ARG A 401 10.07 1.66 7.93
N LEU A 402 9.36 0.76 8.58
CA LEU A 402 8.98 0.84 9.98
C LEU A 402 9.82 -0.13 10.80
N ASP A 403 10.70 0.42 11.61
CA ASP A 403 11.43 -0.32 12.63
C ASP A 403 10.83 0.06 13.99
N ARG A 404 10.31 -0.91 14.74
CA ARG A 404 9.74 -0.64 16.08
C ARG A 404 10.87 -0.22 17.01
N PRO A 405 10.81 0.98 17.60
CA PRO A 405 11.85 1.46 18.49
C PRO A 405 11.86 0.64 19.79
N ASN A 406 13.00 0.59 20.46
CA ASN A 406 13.08 0.19 21.85
C ASN A 406 12.29 1.19 22.72
N GLN A 407 11.86 0.81 23.92
CA GLN A 407 10.91 1.57 24.76
C GLN A 407 11.28 3.05 25.00
N GLU A 408 12.54 3.43 24.85
CA GLU A 408 13.06 4.78 25.11
C GLU A 408 13.31 5.63 23.84
N SER A 409 13.16 5.03 22.64
CA SER A 409 13.47 5.73 21.38
C SER A 409 12.23 6.29 20.70
N SER A 410 12.38 7.38 19.96
CA SER A 410 11.33 7.89 19.08
C SER A 410 11.14 7.00 17.84
N TRP A 411 9.96 7.04 17.25
CA TRP A 411 9.73 6.46 15.93
C TRP A 411 10.45 7.31 14.88
N GLU A 412 11.43 6.73 14.21
CA GLU A 412 12.13 7.35 13.09
C GLU A 412 11.97 6.46 11.85
N PRO A 413 10.87 6.62 11.11
CA PRO A 413 10.67 5.86 9.90
C PRO A 413 11.74 6.23 8.88
N LYS A 414 12.29 5.24 8.20
CA LYS A 414 13.16 5.49 7.06
C LYS A 414 12.28 5.64 5.82
N ILE A 415 12.39 6.78 5.17
CA ILE A 415 11.51 7.15 4.05
C ILE A 415 12.35 7.30 2.78
N TYR A 416 11.99 6.56 1.77
CA TYR A 416 12.46 6.72 0.40
C TYR A 416 11.35 7.36 -0.44
N ARG A 417 11.69 8.36 -1.23
CA ARG A 417 10.78 9.02 -2.17
C ARG A 417 11.42 9.09 -3.55
N SER A 418 10.79 8.51 -4.54
CA SER A 418 11.30 8.46 -5.91
C SER A 418 11.44 9.85 -6.56
N ASP A 419 10.59 10.80 -6.20
CA ASP A 419 10.57 12.17 -6.71
C ASP A 419 11.69 13.08 -6.15
N THR A 420 12.35 12.67 -5.05
CA THR A 420 13.40 13.45 -4.38
C THR A 420 14.81 12.95 -4.65
N ILE A 421 14.95 11.85 -5.38
CA ILE A 421 16.24 11.30 -5.79
C ILE A 421 16.47 11.53 -7.27
N THR A 422 17.67 12.02 -7.62
CA THR A 422 18.04 12.28 -9.01
C THR A 422 18.98 11.19 -9.51
N PHE A 423 18.56 10.50 -10.55
CA PHE A 423 19.38 9.55 -11.30
C PHE A 423 19.75 10.16 -12.66
N GLU A 424 20.93 9.81 -13.17
CA GLU A 424 21.24 10.00 -14.59
C GLU A 424 20.34 9.07 -15.44
N GLU A 425 20.08 9.45 -16.69
CA GLU A 425 19.12 8.71 -17.53
C GLU A 425 19.51 7.23 -17.72
N ASP A 426 20.77 6.94 -17.93
CA ASP A 426 21.27 5.56 -18.05
C ASP A 426 21.28 4.80 -16.71
N GLU A 427 21.44 5.48 -15.57
CA GLU A 427 21.30 4.87 -14.24
C GLU A 427 19.86 4.44 -14.00
N LYS A 428 18.88 5.32 -14.27
CA LYS A 428 17.45 5.01 -14.11
C LYS A 428 17.05 3.83 -14.97
N GLN A 429 17.46 3.80 -16.24
CA GLN A 429 17.17 2.69 -17.15
C GLN A 429 17.77 1.36 -16.67
N ARG A 430 19.01 1.37 -16.17
CA ARG A 430 19.67 0.16 -15.63
C ARG A 430 18.96 -0.35 -14.39
N LEU A 431 18.54 0.53 -13.48
CA LEU A 431 17.80 0.17 -12.29
C LEU A 431 16.40 -0.38 -12.62
N GLN A 432 15.71 0.22 -13.58
CA GLN A 432 14.43 -0.30 -14.07
C GLN A 432 14.58 -1.69 -14.71
N ALA A 433 15.64 -1.88 -15.50
CA ALA A 433 15.96 -3.20 -16.04
C ALA A 433 16.25 -4.22 -14.93
N LEU A 434 17.01 -3.83 -13.89
CA LEU A 434 17.26 -4.68 -12.73
C LEU A 434 15.95 -5.05 -12.03
N GLN A 435 15.05 -4.11 -11.82
CA GLN A 435 13.73 -4.35 -11.21
C GLN A 435 12.93 -5.43 -11.96
N HIS A 436 12.99 -5.43 -13.29
CA HIS A 436 12.29 -6.42 -14.09
C HIS A 436 12.97 -7.79 -14.08
N ILE A 437 14.30 -7.83 -14.09
CA ILE A 437 15.10 -9.07 -14.14
C ILE A 437 15.15 -9.73 -12.77
N ASP A 438 15.49 -8.97 -11.74
CA ASP A 438 15.73 -9.46 -10.39
C ASP A 438 15.20 -8.48 -9.32
N PRO A 439 13.89 -8.51 -9.03
CA PRO A 439 13.29 -7.62 -8.03
C PRO A 439 13.77 -7.89 -6.60
N SER A 440 14.56 -8.94 -6.37
CA SER A 440 15.11 -9.27 -5.04
C SER A 440 16.02 -8.15 -4.49
N PHE A 441 16.58 -7.28 -5.34
CA PHE A 441 17.33 -6.12 -4.84
C PHE A 441 16.48 -5.22 -3.94
N ALA A 442 15.14 -5.20 -4.11
CA ALA A 442 14.23 -4.44 -3.25
C ALA A 442 14.20 -4.95 -1.79
N GLU A 443 14.84 -6.09 -1.49
CA GLU A 443 15.06 -6.55 -0.11
C GLU A 443 15.84 -5.53 0.73
N ILE A 444 16.60 -4.61 0.10
CA ILE A 444 17.24 -3.48 0.81
C ILE A 444 16.28 -2.65 1.66
N PHE A 445 15.00 -2.63 1.29
CA PHE A 445 13.99 -1.86 2.00
C PHE A 445 13.44 -2.57 3.26
N PHE A 446 13.66 -3.89 3.45
CA PHE A 446 12.96 -4.68 4.47
C PHE A 446 13.66 -4.79 5.83
N GLY A 447 14.91 -4.37 5.97
CA GLY A 447 15.31 -4.17 7.34
C GLY A 447 16.56 -4.83 7.85
N SER A 448 17.31 -5.52 7.04
CA SER A 448 18.61 -6.05 7.43
C SER A 448 19.73 -5.07 7.07
N TYR A 449 20.95 -5.34 7.51
CA TYR A 449 22.13 -4.63 7.06
C TYR A 449 22.48 -5.10 5.65
N PRO A 450 22.34 -4.29 4.59
CA PRO A 450 22.62 -4.70 3.23
C PRO A 450 24.11 -4.79 2.97
N ILE A 451 24.51 -5.83 2.25
CA ILE A 451 25.85 -5.95 1.68
C ILE A 451 25.70 -6.01 0.17
N LEU A 452 26.19 -4.96 -0.49
CA LEU A 452 26.20 -4.90 -1.95
C LEU A 452 27.36 -5.71 -2.49
N VAL A 453 27.06 -6.63 -3.41
CA VAL A 453 28.08 -7.42 -4.14
C VAL A 453 27.88 -7.27 -5.64
N GLU A 454 28.96 -7.47 -6.41
CA GLU A 454 28.95 -7.25 -7.84
C GLU A 454 28.11 -8.30 -8.59
N GLY A 455 28.23 -9.58 -8.21
CA GLY A 455 27.67 -10.67 -8.98
C GLY A 455 27.14 -11.86 -8.18
N ASP A 456 26.87 -12.92 -8.93
CA ASP A 456 26.31 -14.16 -8.39
C ASP A 456 27.34 -15.00 -7.62
N THR A 457 28.63 -14.84 -7.89
CA THR A 457 29.70 -15.61 -7.23
C THR A 457 29.85 -15.21 -5.78
N GLU A 458 29.95 -13.91 -5.50
CA GLU A 458 30.02 -13.37 -4.15
C GLU A 458 28.74 -13.66 -3.37
N HIS A 459 27.59 -13.50 -4.03
CA HIS A 459 26.30 -13.81 -3.42
C HIS A 459 26.24 -15.28 -2.97
N ALA A 460 26.60 -16.22 -3.86
CA ALA A 460 26.61 -17.65 -3.55
C ALA A 460 27.60 -17.98 -2.41
N ALA A 461 28.78 -17.35 -2.43
CA ALA A 461 29.82 -17.53 -1.42
C ALA A 461 29.36 -17.07 -0.02
N PHE A 462 28.78 -15.87 0.06
CA PHE A 462 28.30 -15.33 1.34
C PHE A 462 27.12 -16.13 1.89
N ILE A 463 26.15 -16.50 1.04
CA ILE A 463 25.03 -17.36 1.46
C ILE A 463 25.53 -18.72 1.97
N ALA A 464 26.48 -19.36 1.26
CA ALA A 464 27.07 -20.61 1.71
C ALA A 464 27.75 -20.46 3.08
N ALA A 465 28.56 -19.43 3.28
CA ALA A 465 29.25 -19.17 4.54
C ALA A 465 28.29 -18.87 5.70
N ILE A 466 27.19 -18.16 5.45
CA ILE A 466 26.14 -17.90 6.44
C ILE A 466 25.44 -19.20 6.82
N LEU A 467 25.05 -20.02 5.85
CA LEU A 467 24.35 -21.29 6.10
C LEU A 467 25.22 -22.30 6.85
N GLU A 468 26.54 -22.33 6.59
CA GLU A 468 27.44 -23.29 7.25
C GLU A 468 27.73 -22.96 8.72
N LYS A 469 27.88 -21.69 9.09
CA LYS A 469 28.38 -21.36 10.43
C LYS A 469 27.75 -20.15 11.12
N LYS A 470 26.93 -19.36 10.44
CA LYS A 470 26.48 -18.07 10.95
C LYS A 470 24.98 -17.85 10.69
N HIS A 471 24.16 -18.84 11.01
CA HIS A 471 22.70 -18.75 10.81
C HIS A 471 22.05 -17.51 11.42
N GLU A 472 22.59 -16.98 12.50
CA GLU A 472 22.14 -15.76 13.14
C GLU A 472 22.26 -14.51 12.26
N LEU A 473 23.12 -14.55 11.25
CA LEU A 473 23.27 -13.46 10.29
C LEU A 473 22.14 -13.42 9.26
N MET A 474 21.41 -14.52 9.04
CA MET A 474 20.30 -14.54 8.07
C MET A 474 19.21 -13.51 8.38
N GLU A 475 18.98 -13.21 9.66
CA GLU A 475 18.01 -12.18 10.07
C GLU A 475 18.60 -10.76 10.12
N ARG A 476 19.93 -10.63 10.10
CA ARG A 476 20.65 -9.37 10.30
C ARG A 476 21.21 -8.78 9.01
N VAL A 477 21.48 -9.62 8.03
CA VAL A 477 22.20 -9.25 6.80
C VAL A 477 21.39 -9.65 5.57
N THR A 478 21.38 -8.79 4.56
CA THR A 478 20.84 -9.10 3.23
C THR A 478 21.93 -8.92 2.18
N ILE A 479 22.24 -9.96 1.44
CA ILE A 479 23.26 -9.90 0.37
C ILE A 479 22.58 -9.48 -0.94
N ILE A 480 22.91 -8.30 -1.41
CA ILE A 480 22.29 -7.69 -2.60
C ILE A 480 23.26 -7.76 -3.78
N ARG A 481 22.91 -8.47 -4.81
CA ARG A 481 23.68 -8.57 -6.04
C ARG A 481 23.30 -7.49 -7.04
N ALA A 482 24.29 -6.72 -7.47
CA ALA A 482 24.10 -5.62 -8.43
C ALA A 482 23.92 -6.10 -9.87
N ARG A 483 24.31 -7.36 -10.18
CA ARG A 483 24.32 -7.89 -11.56
C ARG A 483 25.20 -7.08 -12.50
N GLY A 484 26.28 -6.51 -11.96
CA GLY A 484 27.30 -5.79 -12.67
C GLY A 484 27.78 -4.54 -11.95
N LYS A 485 29.07 -4.25 -12.07
CA LYS A 485 29.77 -3.20 -11.33
C LYS A 485 29.15 -1.80 -11.49
N ALA A 486 28.71 -1.45 -12.70
CA ALA A 486 28.12 -0.15 -13.00
C ALA A 486 26.78 0.11 -12.28
N ILE A 487 26.12 -0.93 -11.75
CA ILE A 487 24.86 -0.79 -11.01
C ILE A 487 25.12 -0.49 -9.52
N LEU A 488 26.33 -0.71 -9.02
CA LEU A 488 26.65 -0.39 -7.62
C LEU A 488 26.47 1.09 -7.30
N VAL A 489 26.86 2.00 -8.20
CA VAL A 489 26.73 3.44 -8.00
C VAL A 489 25.27 3.87 -7.79
N PRO A 490 24.32 3.54 -8.66
CA PRO A 490 22.92 3.87 -8.44
C PRO A 490 22.32 3.18 -7.21
N LEU A 491 22.73 1.96 -6.83
CA LEU A 491 22.30 1.32 -5.59
C LEU A 491 22.80 2.06 -4.34
N ILE A 492 24.06 2.57 -4.37
CA ILE A 492 24.59 3.44 -3.29
C ILE A 492 23.74 4.71 -3.16
N LYS A 493 23.32 5.33 -4.27
CA LYS A 493 22.42 6.50 -4.25
C LYS A 493 21.09 6.18 -3.58
N VAL A 494 20.50 5.00 -3.86
CA VAL A 494 19.26 4.54 -3.19
C VAL A 494 19.47 4.40 -1.67
N LEU A 495 20.53 3.70 -1.25
CA LEU A 495 20.82 3.48 0.18
C LEU A 495 21.15 4.80 0.90
N LYS A 496 21.88 5.69 0.26
CA LYS A 496 22.16 7.05 0.76
C LYS A 496 20.85 7.81 1.01
N HIS A 497 19.95 7.81 0.04
CA HIS A 497 18.66 8.49 0.15
C HIS A 497 17.79 7.89 1.26
N PHE A 498 17.82 6.58 1.40
CA PHE A 498 17.08 5.85 2.44
C PHE A 498 17.76 5.88 3.81
N LYS A 499 18.96 6.49 3.91
CA LYS A 499 19.76 6.60 5.14
C LYS A 499 20.04 5.25 5.80
N ILE A 500 20.51 4.29 5.03
CA ILE A 500 20.86 2.94 5.50
C ILE A 500 22.37 2.74 5.43
N ASP A 501 22.96 2.29 6.55
CA ASP A 501 24.33 1.81 6.61
C ASP A 501 24.47 0.48 5.84
N PHE A 502 25.61 0.26 5.19
CA PHE A 502 25.81 -0.92 4.37
C PHE A 502 27.27 -1.33 4.22
N GLY A 503 27.48 -2.59 3.85
CA GLY A 503 28.75 -3.09 3.34
C GLY A 503 28.77 -3.12 1.81
N ILE A 504 29.93 -2.99 1.21
CA ILE A 504 30.10 -3.12 -0.23
C ILE A 504 31.40 -3.85 -0.58
N LEU A 505 31.29 -4.87 -1.43
CA LEU A 505 32.39 -5.61 -2.03
C LEU A 505 32.26 -5.57 -3.54
N HIS A 506 33.35 -5.25 -4.21
CA HIS A 506 33.45 -5.33 -5.67
C HIS A 506 34.85 -5.74 -6.13
N ASP A 507 34.96 -6.14 -7.38
CA ASP A 507 36.24 -6.49 -7.99
C ASP A 507 37.05 -5.24 -8.29
N CYS A 508 38.36 -5.36 -8.16
CA CYS A 508 39.29 -4.34 -8.64
C CYS A 508 39.33 -4.26 -10.17
N ASP A 509 39.27 -5.42 -10.82
CA ASP A 509 39.57 -5.63 -12.23
C ASP A 509 41.04 -5.31 -12.62
N SER A 510 41.36 -5.48 -13.88
CA SER A 510 42.65 -5.10 -14.42
C SER A 510 42.59 -3.69 -15.05
N PRO A 511 43.67 -2.89 -14.97
CA PRO A 511 43.73 -1.55 -15.55
C PRO A 511 43.50 -1.53 -17.07
N TYR A 512 43.92 -2.58 -17.74
CA TYR A 512 43.83 -2.71 -19.20
C TYR A 512 43.09 -3.98 -19.59
N THR A 513 42.50 -3.98 -20.77
CA THR A 513 41.86 -5.15 -21.39
C THR A 513 42.91 -6.10 -21.96
N LYS A 514 42.50 -7.30 -22.37
CA LYS A 514 43.37 -8.28 -23.10
C LYS A 514 43.98 -7.68 -24.38
N SER A 515 43.41 -6.64 -24.96
CA SER A 515 43.93 -5.91 -26.11
C SER A 515 44.83 -4.71 -25.74
N GLY A 516 45.07 -4.46 -24.46
CA GLY A 516 45.90 -3.37 -23.94
C GLY A 516 45.22 -1.98 -23.95
N ASN A 517 43.93 -1.91 -24.20
CA ASN A 517 43.14 -0.68 -24.07
C ASN A 517 42.77 -0.46 -22.61
N LYS A 518 42.47 0.80 -22.21
CA LYS A 518 41.94 1.08 -20.88
C LYS A 518 40.67 0.27 -20.60
N ASN A 519 40.60 -0.33 -19.42
CA ASN A 519 39.46 -1.12 -19.03
C ASN A 519 38.37 -0.20 -18.43
N GLY A 520 37.17 -0.21 -18.99
CA GLY A 520 36.03 0.58 -18.49
C GLY A 520 35.65 0.18 -17.06
N MET A 521 35.71 -1.10 -16.71
CA MET A 521 35.37 -1.57 -15.35
C MET A 521 36.39 -1.09 -14.31
N TRP A 522 37.67 -0.90 -14.70
CA TRP A 522 38.66 -0.24 -13.84
C TRP A 522 38.24 1.19 -13.45
N THR A 523 37.66 1.93 -14.39
CA THR A 523 37.24 3.33 -14.11
C THR A 523 36.03 3.41 -13.19
N GLU A 524 35.20 2.39 -13.11
CA GLU A 524 34.08 2.32 -12.18
C GLU A 524 34.52 2.30 -10.72
N ASN A 525 35.75 1.80 -10.39
CA ASN A 525 36.27 1.86 -9.01
C ASN A 525 36.27 3.28 -8.44
N GLY A 526 36.65 4.27 -9.27
CA GLY A 526 36.66 5.68 -8.86
C GLY A 526 35.25 6.24 -8.63
N LYS A 527 34.29 5.87 -9.47
CA LYS A 527 32.90 6.32 -9.33
C LYS A 527 32.24 5.71 -8.08
N ILE A 528 32.46 4.42 -7.84
CA ILE A 528 32.00 3.74 -6.62
C ILE A 528 32.55 4.45 -5.38
N ARG A 529 33.86 4.70 -5.36
CA ARG A 529 34.51 5.42 -4.25
C ARG A 529 33.90 6.79 -4.01
N SER A 530 33.76 7.60 -5.07
CA SER A 530 33.17 8.95 -4.95
C SER A 530 31.74 8.89 -4.40
N SER A 531 30.95 7.92 -4.82
CA SER A 531 29.59 7.70 -4.31
C SER A 531 29.58 7.29 -2.84
N ILE A 532 30.52 6.45 -2.40
CA ILE A 532 30.69 6.04 -1.00
C ILE A 532 31.06 7.26 -0.13
N ILE A 533 32.02 8.08 -0.56
CA ILE A 533 32.42 9.30 0.17
C ILE A 533 31.20 10.21 0.32
N SER A 534 30.52 10.50 -0.79
CA SER A 534 29.30 11.34 -0.76
C SER A 534 28.20 10.79 0.14
N ALA A 535 28.10 9.48 0.31
CA ALA A 535 27.14 8.88 1.23
C ALA A 535 27.62 8.97 2.70
N ARG A 536 28.91 8.78 2.97
CA ARG A 536 29.51 8.97 4.31
C ARG A 536 29.39 10.41 4.81
N ASP A 537 29.49 11.40 3.93
CA ASP A 537 29.30 12.83 4.26
C ASP A 537 27.89 13.12 4.81
N THR A 538 26.91 12.23 4.58
CA THR A 538 25.57 12.31 5.19
C THR A 538 25.45 11.60 6.54
N GLY A 539 26.55 11.09 7.09
CA GLY A 539 26.62 10.41 8.39
C GLY A 539 26.43 8.89 8.32
N LEU A 540 26.45 8.29 7.11
CA LEU A 540 26.32 6.84 6.97
C LEU A 540 27.63 6.10 7.26
N THR A 541 27.50 4.96 7.90
CA THR A 541 28.59 4.00 8.10
C THR A 541 28.64 3.01 6.94
N ILE A 542 29.70 3.13 6.13
CA ILE A 542 29.86 2.27 4.95
C ILE A 542 31.21 1.57 5.01
N ARG A 543 31.19 0.24 4.96
CA ARG A 543 32.41 -0.59 4.94
C ARG A 543 32.68 -1.06 3.53
N HIS A 544 33.80 -0.62 2.99
CA HIS A 544 34.18 -0.86 1.61
C HIS A 544 35.33 -1.88 1.54
N ARG A 545 35.16 -2.92 0.71
CA ARG A 545 36.18 -3.93 0.41
C ARG A 545 36.30 -4.11 -1.10
N VAL A 546 37.53 -4.51 -1.53
CA VAL A 546 37.86 -4.73 -2.94
C VAL A 546 38.59 -6.05 -3.09
N SER A 547 38.16 -6.90 -4.01
CA SER A 547 38.83 -8.14 -4.38
C SER A 547 39.93 -7.89 -5.45
N PHE A 548 41.08 -8.53 -5.33
CA PHE A 548 42.25 -8.36 -6.23
C PHE A 548 42.59 -9.64 -6.97
N PRO A 549 42.58 -9.67 -8.32
CA PRO A 549 41.91 -8.68 -9.20
C PRO A 549 40.40 -8.79 -9.16
N ASP A 550 39.87 -9.95 -8.79
CA ASP A 550 38.47 -10.35 -8.72
C ASP A 550 38.24 -11.36 -7.59
N PHE A 551 36.98 -11.62 -7.30
CA PHE A 551 36.57 -12.47 -6.20
C PHE A 551 36.88 -13.96 -6.45
N GLU A 552 36.87 -14.42 -7.69
CA GLU A 552 37.23 -15.80 -8.02
C GLU A 552 38.67 -16.13 -7.62
N ARG A 553 39.62 -15.21 -7.84
CA ARG A 553 41.01 -15.40 -7.40
C ARG A 553 41.16 -15.28 -5.90
N PHE A 554 40.37 -14.46 -5.25
CA PHE A 554 40.28 -14.48 -3.79
C PHE A 554 39.87 -15.86 -3.29
N LEU A 555 38.96 -16.56 -4.01
CA LEU A 555 38.53 -17.93 -3.68
C LEU A 555 39.55 -19.00 -4.13
N GLY A 556 40.56 -18.65 -4.92
CA GLY A 556 41.57 -19.58 -5.43
C GLY A 556 41.22 -20.25 -6.76
N TYR A 557 40.36 -19.66 -7.57
CA TYR A 557 39.97 -20.18 -8.88
C TYR A 557 40.67 -19.45 -10.03
N ASP A 558 40.74 -20.14 -11.18
CA ASP A 558 41.17 -19.55 -12.44
C ASP A 558 40.02 -18.75 -13.11
N GLU A 559 40.39 -17.76 -13.93
CA GLU A 559 39.46 -16.87 -14.64
C GLU A 559 38.46 -17.60 -15.56
N GLU A 560 38.84 -18.77 -16.07
CA GLU A 560 38.06 -19.51 -17.06
C GLU A 560 37.13 -20.59 -16.46
N SER A 561 36.95 -20.62 -15.13
CA SER A 561 36.08 -21.63 -14.52
C SER A 561 34.61 -21.41 -14.94
N LYS A 562 33.97 -22.48 -15.44
CA LYS A 562 32.55 -22.53 -15.71
C LYS A 562 31.77 -22.68 -14.40
N ASP A 563 30.50 -22.26 -14.40
CA ASP A 563 29.59 -22.40 -13.24
C ASP A 563 30.16 -21.79 -11.94
N LYS A 564 30.77 -20.61 -12.02
CA LYS A 564 31.43 -19.93 -10.92
C LYS A 564 30.60 -19.86 -9.61
N PRO A 565 29.31 -19.48 -9.61
CA PRO A 565 28.51 -19.43 -8.37
C PRO A 565 28.34 -20.82 -7.73
N LEU A 566 28.09 -21.85 -8.53
CA LEU A 566 27.96 -23.23 -8.04
C LEU A 566 29.27 -23.76 -7.46
N ASN A 567 30.37 -23.45 -8.10
CA ASN A 567 31.71 -23.85 -7.62
C ASN A 567 32.05 -23.12 -6.30
N ALA A 568 31.75 -21.82 -6.21
CA ALA A 568 31.91 -21.05 -4.98
C ALA A 568 31.11 -21.68 -3.83
N TYR A 569 29.81 -21.95 -4.04
CA TYR A 569 28.96 -22.60 -3.05
C TYR A 569 29.56 -23.96 -2.61
N ARG A 570 29.86 -24.85 -3.53
CA ARG A 570 30.39 -26.20 -3.22
C ARG A 570 31.72 -26.16 -2.47
N ASN A 571 32.65 -25.31 -2.86
CA ASN A 571 33.95 -25.26 -2.23
C ASN A 571 33.88 -24.67 -0.82
N ILE A 572 33.03 -23.67 -0.60
CA ILE A 572 32.83 -23.12 0.75
C ILE A 572 32.19 -24.15 1.68
N THR A 573 31.27 -24.97 1.19
CA THR A 573 30.65 -26.03 1.99
C THR A 573 31.59 -27.22 2.24
N THR A 574 32.61 -27.43 1.43
CA THR A 574 33.54 -28.56 1.58
C THR A 574 34.91 -28.16 2.16
N ASP A 575 35.38 -26.94 1.96
CA ASP A 575 36.64 -26.42 2.49
C ASP A 575 36.44 -25.46 3.65
N THR A 576 36.71 -25.96 4.84
CA THR A 576 36.59 -25.17 6.07
C THR A 576 37.49 -23.94 6.11
N SER A 577 38.69 -24.00 5.52
CA SER A 577 39.62 -22.86 5.47
C SER A 577 39.06 -21.75 4.59
N LEU A 578 38.52 -22.10 3.44
CA LEU A 578 37.89 -21.16 2.53
C LEU A 578 36.61 -20.55 3.13
N CYS A 579 35.81 -21.38 3.77
CA CYS A 579 34.64 -20.93 4.49
C CYS A 579 35.00 -19.89 5.58
N ASN A 580 36.05 -20.14 6.37
CA ASN A 580 36.52 -19.19 7.39
C ASN A 580 36.96 -17.85 6.78
N ARG A 581 37.72 -17.88 5.66
CA ARG A 581 38.14 -16.65 4.97
C ARG A 581 36.96 -15.81 4.47
N VAL A 582 35.93 -16.46 3.93
CA VAL A 582 34.72 -15.76 3.48
C VAL A 582 33.94 -15.20 4.66
N GLN A 583 33.90 -15.92 5.79
CA GLN A 583 33.29 -15.42 7.02
C GLN A 583 34.04 -14.24 7.63
N GLU A 584 35.37 -14.26 7.62
CA GLU A 584 36.19 -13.11 8.05
C GLU A 584 35.88 -11.88 7.19
N LEU A 585 35.81 -12.03 5.88
CA LEU A 585 35.43 -10.94 4.97
C LEU A 585 34.01 -10.43 5.24
N LEU A 586 33.06 -11.34 5.52
CA LEU A 586 31.69 -10.98 5.89
C LEU A 586 31.65 -10.18 7.20
N GLU A 587 32.39 -10.63 8.23
CA GLU A 587 32.52 -9.89 9.50
C GLU A 587 33.18 -8.52 9.30
N GLU A 588 34.18 -8.41 8.44
CA GLU A 588 34.78 -7.12 8.10
C GLU A 588 33.76 -6.15 7.47
N LEU A 589 32.88 -6.66 6.62
CA LEU A 589 31.82 -5.86 5.99
C LEU A 589 30.73 -5.41 6.96
N ILE A 590 30.54 -6.14 8.09
CA ILE A 590 29.47 -5.88 9.06
C ILE A 590 29.98 -5.07 10.26
N ASN A 591 31.11 -5.46 10.85
CA ASN A 591 31.52 -5.03 12.20
C ASN A 591 32.89 -4.31 12.29
N SER A 592 33.69 -4.30 11.21
CA SER A 592 35.03 -3.70 11.26
C SER A 592 35.01 -2.20 11.50
N ASP A 593 35.93 -1.72 12.31
CA ASP A 593 36.23 -0.29 12.46
C ASP A 593 37.02 0.28 11.26
N GLN A 594 37.54 -0.57 10.42
CA GLN A 594 38.18 -0.20 9.17
C GLN A 594 37.10 -0.02 8.08
N TYR A 595 36.84 1.21 7.68
CA TYR A 595 35.84 1.54 6.66
C TYR A 595 36.38 1.47 5.24
N GLU A 596 37.68 1.60 5.06
CA GLU A 596 38.36 1.64 3.77
C GLU A 596 38.98 0.30 3.38
N PRO A 597 39.16 0.01 2.08
CA PRO A 597 39.76 -1.25 1.64
C PRO A 597 41.26 -1.38 1.96
N PHE A 598 41.92 -0.26 2.35
CA PHE A 598 43.36 -0.22 2.62
C PHE A 598 43.60 0.26 4.06
N SER A 599 44.22 -0.59 4.88
CA SER A 599 44.43 -0.37 6.31
C SER A 599 45.44 0.72 6.69
N ASN A 600 46.36 1.08 5.78
CA ASN A 600 47.52 1.93 6.07
C ASN A 600 47.64 3.16 5.16
N ALA A 601 46.63 3.49 4.37
CA ALA A 601 46.68 4.61 3.45
C ALA A 601 45.91 5.81 4.01
N ASN A 602 46.58 6.97 4.11
CA ASN A 602 45.88 8.24 4.22
C ASN A 602 45.24 8.53 2.85
N LEU A 603 44.05 7.95 2.66
CA LEU A 603 43.25 8.16 1.44
C LEU A 603 42.55 9.52 1.56
N THR A 604 43.31 10.60 1.31
CA THR A 604 42.81 11.97 1.42
C THR A 604 41.97 12.37 0.22
N ASP A 605 42.24 11.79 -0.96
CA ASP A 605 41.51 12.10 -2.18
C ASP A 605 41.36 10.89 -3.12
N GLN A 606 40.76 11.12 -4.27
CA GLN A 606 40.51 10.11 -5.30
C GLN A 606 41.79 9.65 -6.00
N GLU A 607 42.79 10.52 -6.10
CA GLU A 607 44.07 10.20 -6.75
C GLU A 607 44.89 9.24 -5.89
N ASP A 608 44.93 9.45 -4.59
CA ASP A 608 45.55 8.52 -3.63
C ASP A 608 44.89 7.14 -3.66
N TYR A 609 43.57 7.08 -3.75
CA TYR A 609 42.86 5.82 -3.89
C TYR A 609 43.25 5.07 -5.17
N ASN A 610 43.23 5.75 -6.31
CA ASN A 610 43.58 5.15 -7.59
C ASN A 610 45.03 4.66 -7.62
N LYS A 611 45.95 5.37 -6.96
CA LYS A 611 47.33 4.97 -6.80
C LYS A 611 47.45 3.72 -5.95
N CYS A 612 46.76 3.65 -4.80
CA CYS A 612 46.74 2.45 -3.96
C CYS A 612 46.18 1.22 -4.72
N LEU A 613 45.10 1.39 -5.50
CA LEU A 613 44.58 0.32 -6.34
C LEU A 613 45.63 -0.19 -7.33
N LEU A 614 46.32 0.74 -8.02
CA LEU A 614 47.32 0.40 -9.02
C LEU A 614 48.53 -0.32 -8.38
N GLU A 615 49.00 0.13 -7.23
CA GLU A 615 50.07 -0.50 -6.47
C GLU A 615 49.68 -1.92 -6.04
N LYS A 616 48.49 -2.12 -5.49
CA LYS A 616 48.00 -3.44 -5.06
C LYS A 616 47.83 -4.43 -6.20
N ILE A 617 47.22 -4.00 -7.32
CA ILE A 617 47.04 -4.88 -8.46
C ILE A 617 48.36 -5.24 -9.14
N THR A 618 49.31 -4.28 -9.18
CA THR A 618 50.67 -4.52 -9.71
C THR A 618 51.41 -5.50 -8.82
N GLN A 619 51.31 -5.38 -7.50
CA GLN A 619 51.90 -6.31 -6.56
C GLN A 619 51.29 -7.70 -6.71
N TRP A 620 49.95 -7.80 -6.80
CA TRP A 620 49.26 -9.06 -7.05
C TRP A 620 49.74 -9.72 -8.36
N ALA A 621 49.89 -8.97 -9.44
CA ALA A 621 50.39 -9.47 -10.73
C ALA A 621 51.81 -10.05 -10.62
N LYS A 622 52.66 -9.39 -9.84
CA LYS A 622 54.02 -9.83 -9.54
C LYS A 622 54.04 -11.14 -8.75
N ASP A 623 53.28 -11.20 -7.68
CA ASP A 623 53.24 -12.35 -6.76
C ASP A 623 52.68 -13.61 -7.45
N ASN A 624 51.87 -13.42 -8.50
CA ASN A 624 51.25 -14.50 -9.28
C ASN A 624 51.88 -14.72 -10.65
N GLY A 625 53.07 -14.14 -10.95
CA GLY A 625 53.78 -14.34 -12.19
C GLY A 625 53.12 -13.71 -13.43
N ASN A 626 52.19 -12.77 -13.23
CA ASN A 626 51.43 -12.07 -14.29
C ASN A 626 51.99 -10.68 -14.62
N GLU A 627 53.18 -10.33 -14.14
CA GLU A 627 53.78 -9.00 -14.28
C GLU A 627 53.98 -8.55 -15.74
N ASN A 628 54.11 -9.53 -16.68
CA ASN A 628 54.27 -9.27 -18.10
C ASN A 628 52.94 -9.34 -18.89
N ASP A 629 51.85 -9.64 -18.23
CA ASP A 629 50.52 -9.65 -18.87
C ASP A 629 50.09 -8.21 -19.23
N ILE A 630 49.67 -8.04 -20.47
CA ILE A 630 49.25 -6.75 -21.02
C ILE A 630 48.12 -6.09 -20.22
N ARG A 631 47.32 -6.88 -19.53
CA ARG A 631 46.22 -6.40 -18.67
C ARG A 631 46.70 -5.56 -17.48
N TYR A 632 47.91 -5.85 -16.97
CA TYR A 632 48.47 -5.18 -15.78
C TYR A 632 49.60 -4.22 -16.14
N LYS A 633 50.33 -4.50 -17.22
CA LYS A 633 51.49 -3.70 -17.67
C LYS A 633 51.08 -2.54 -18.59
N GLY A 634 50.03 -2.71 -19.38
CA GLY A 634 49.70 -1.82 -20.48
C GLY A 634 50.58 -2.09 -21.72
N LYS A 635 50.30 -1.33 -22.78
CA LYS A 635 51.11 -1.37 -24.01
C LYS A 635 52.38 -0.59 -23.87
#